data_91235fff2223440dd1eee762f2bb4656
#
_entry.id   91235fff2223440dd1eee762f2bb4656
#
_cell.length_a   1.000
_cell.length_b   1.000
_cell.length_c   1.000
_cell.angle_alpha   90.00
_cell.angle_beta   90.00
_cell.angle_gamma   90.00
#
_symmetry.space_group_name_H-M   'P 1'
#
loop_
_entity.id
_entity.type
_entity.pdbx_description
1 polymer ?
#
loop_
_entity_poly.entity_id
_entity_poly.type
_entity_poly.pdbx_seq_one_letter_code
_entity_poly.pdbx_strand_id
1 'polypeptide(L)'
;NSLSGAISADDHGSVSKLLTMAENADDSEFQAVLGRVRSVDADSGCPVVGLTGTGGAGKSSLTDELMLRIQRDNPGAKVALLATDPTRKRTGGALLGDRIRMNSLADDNLFMRSFASRASGREIADCIDRAIEACQAVGFDLILVETSGIGQGNDAITEVADLSMYVTTREYGAPSQLEKLAALDFADLVVLNKFDRPGAEDALTEIRKQFKRNREMWDAKNEDLPVIPTIASQFADAGVDLLWQKLAGLLNQEHGQSFDAAEARLGADGLPHRSAPIPPERQGYLAEVAASVRDYHARTEETSRNVRLVQQLEAAAQQMRKSNRLTSAADLTAEAEEIRKRVPDSAWQMLKEFDERAAAYRSGNASYTVRDKEIPVETTTETLSGLDLPRVALPDTDDWGDKIQWIRSENVPGAFPFTAGVFPFKREDEIPLRMFAGEGSAERTNKRFHFLSEGQPFNRLSTAFDSPSLYGRDPQTRLDIFGKVCESGVSISTVDEMDTLFEGFDLCAPNTSTSKTINGNYWWHLAAFFNVAIKQQVRKFEKENGREPNEEEYQELKAWALNNVRGTVQADQLKESMGQNTLVFNLDTALRMMSDVAEYYVQNNIRNHYFVSISGYHIAEAGANPITQAALTLSNGLTYVELFKARGLDPDKFLRNFSWFFSNGMDPEYAVIGRVARRIWSIAMRDIYGVGHRGQQLKYHIQSSGRSLHAQEFTFNDYRTTLQALYALADNANSLHTNSRDEAFGTPTEETVRDSIAIQMILSKEYGLLANENPMQGSHLSTWLTEKVEEEILRIFEEMHRRGGVLGSLEVNYQRNRIQDESMVY
;
A
#
# COMPACT_ATOMS: atom_id res chain seq x y z
N ASN A 1 -6.29 -17.27 -46.95
CA ASN A 1 -4.87 -17.08 -46.73
C ASN A 1 -4.29 -18.36 -46.17
N SER A 2 -3.56 -19.11 -47.03
CA SER A 2 -3.12 -20.48 -46.84
C SER A 2 -2.08 -20.62 -45.75
N LEU A 3 -2.42 -21.31 -44.65
CA LEU A 3 -1.42 -21.96 -43.81
C LEU A 3 -0.74 -23.02 -44.70
N SER A 4 0.55 -22.93 -44.95
CA SER A 4 1.32 -23.85 -45.79
C SER A 4 2.67 -24.17 -45.13
N GLY A 5 2.97 -25.46 -44.93
CA GLY A 5 4.15 -25.96 -44.26
C GLY A 5 3.89 -26.34 -42.80
N ALA A 6 4.84 -27.05 -42.15
CA ALA A 6 4.75 -27.44 -40.74
C ALA A 6 4.70 -26.20 -39.85
N ILE A 7 3.79 -26.21 -38.86
CA ILE A 7 3.65 -25.16 -37.88
C ILE A 7 4.24 -25.69 -36.55
N SER A 8 5.09 -24.89 -35.88
CA SER A 8 5.58 -25.19 -34.54
C SER A 8 4.70 -24.52 -33.48
N ALA A 9 4.65 -25.08 -32.29
CA ALA A 9 4.03 -24.49 -31.10
C ALA A 9 4.57 -23.09 -30.79
N ASP A 10 5.80 -22.76 -31.18
CA ASP A 10 6.44 -21.45 -31.00
C ASP A 10 5.84 -20.35 -31.90
N ASP A 11 5.20 -20.72 -33.02
CA ASP A 11 4.54 -19.75 -33.89
C ASP A 11 3.10 -19.48 -33.45
N HIS A 12 2.95 -18.77 -32.34
CA HIS A 12 1.65 -18.42 -31.77
C HIS A 12 0.69 -17.75 -32.79
N GLY A 13 1.23 -17.04 -33.78
CA GLY A 13 0.45 -16.40 -34.84
C GLY A 13 -0.21 -17.41 -35.76
N SER A 14 0.53 -18.44 -36.22
CA SER A 14 0.01 -19.52 -37.05
C SER A 14 -0.85 -20.50 -36.25
N VAL A 15 -0.51 -20.80 -35.00
CA VAL A 15 -1.34 -21.56 -34.04
C VAL A 15 -2.70 -20.89 -33.86
N SER A 16 -2.73 -19.59 -33.65
CA SER A 16 -3.98 -18.83 -33.48
C SER A 16 -4.87 -18.87 -34.72
N LYS A 17 -4.30 -18.87 -35.94
CA LYS A 17 -5.04 -19.01 -37.21
C LYS A 17 -5.60 -20.42 -37.38
N LEU A 18 -4.81 -21.44 -37.01
CA LEU A 18 -5.25 -22.84 -37.07
C LEU A 18 -6.41 -23.07 -36.10
N LEU A 19 -6.35 -22.56 -34.87
CA LEU A 19 -7.44 -22.64 -33.94
C LEU A 19 -8.68 -21.84 -34.35
N THR A 20 -8.51 -20.75 -35.10
CA THR A 20 -9.64 -20.03 -35.70
C THR A 20 -10.31 -20.87 -36.78
N MET A 21 -9.54 -21.67 -37.53
CA MET A 21 -10.10 -22.63 -38.47
C MET A 21 -10.82 -23.80 -37.78
N ALA A 22 -10.23 -24.33 -36.66
CA ALA A 22 -10.89 -25.33 -35.82
C ALA A 22 -12.26 -24.84 -35.32
N GLU A 23 -12.43 -23.56 -35.09
CA GLU A 23 -13.68 -22.94 -34.59
C GLU A 23 -14.72 -22.72 -35.72
N ASN A 24 -14.29 -22.37 -36.95
CA ASN A 24 -15.19 -21.82 -37.97
C ASN A 24 -15.26 -22.61 -39.28
N ALA A 25 -14.26 -23.43 -39.60
CA ALA A 25 -14.25 -24.22 -40.86
C ALA A 25 -15.11 -25.50 -40.72
N ASP A 26 -15.51 -26.05 -41.84
CA ASP A 26 -16.08 -27.38 -41.82
C ASP A 26 -15.00 -28.46 -41.53
N ASP A 27 -15.44 -29.63 -41.13
CA ASP A 27 -14.55 -30.71 -40.70
C ASP A 27 -13.58 -31.15 -41.79
N SER A 28 -14.05 -31.24 -43.03
CA SER A 28 -13.23 -31.65 -44.18
C SER A 28 -12.15 -30.63 -44.55
N GLU A 29 -12.46 -29.34 -44.45
CA GLU A 29 -11.52 -28.26 -44.68
C GLU A 29 -10.48 -28.20 -43.56
N PHE A 30 -10.90 -28.33 -42.30
CA PHE A 30 -10.03 -28.36 -41.16
C PHE A 30 -9.03 -29.51 -41.21
N GLN A 31 -9.48 -30.75 -41.41
CA GLN A 31 -8.64 -31.95 -41.53
C GLN A 31 -7.66 -31.86 -42.69
N ALA A 32 -8.08 -31.30 -43.84
CA ALA A 32 -7.20 -31.07 -44.97
C ALA A 32 -6.07 -30.08 -44.68
N VAL A 33 -6.28 -29.06 -43.83
CA VAL A 33 -5.26 -28.14 -43.40
C VAL A 33 -4.38 -28.78 -42.33
N LEU A 34 -4.98 -29.46 -41.37
CA LEU A 34 -4.27 -30.11 -40.23
C LEU A 34 -3.23 -31.12 -40.77
N GLY A 35 -3.59 -31.93 -41.75
CA GLY A 35 -2.67 -32.88 -42.37
C GLY A 35 -1.48 -32.23 -43.11
N ARG A 36 -1.57 -30.95 -43.51
CA ARG A 36 -0.50 -30.20 -44.18
C ARG A 36 0.43 -29.45 -43.23
N VAL A 37 -0.08 -29.11 -42.05
CA VAL A 37 0.66 -28.26 -41.09
C VAL A 37 1.22 -29.03 -39.91
N ARG A 38 0.98 -30.35 -39.84
CA ARG A 38 1.44 -31.21 -38.78
C ARG A 38 2.96 -31.13 -38.64
N SER A 39 3.46 -30.84 -37.44
CA SER A 39 4.88 -30.80 -37.14
C SER A 39 5.49 -32.20 -37.26
N VAL A 40 6.77 -32.28 -37.62
CA VAL A 40 7.55 -33.53 -37.65
C VAL A 40 7.74 -34.11 -36.26
N ASP A 41 7.75 -33.20 -35.23
CA ASP A 41 7.91 -33.53 -33.83
C ASP A 41 6.57 -33.74 -33.11
N ALA A 42 5.45 -33.67 -33.80
CA ALA A 42 4.12 -33.89 -33.22
C ALA A 42 3.99 -35.37 -32.86
N ASP A 43 4.30 -35.69 -31.63
CA ASP A 43 4.03 -36.99 -31.07
C ASP A 43 2.54 -37.12 -30.72
N SER A 44 1.97 -38.30 -30.97
CA SER A 44 0.55 -38.57 -30.70
C SER A 44 0.21 -38.71 -29.20
N GLY A 45 1.16 -38.40 -28.35
CA GLY A 45 1.07 -38.60 -26.88
C GLY A 45 0.95 -37.33 -26.04
N CYS A 46 0.66 -36.14 -26.64
CA CYS A 46 0.47 -34.94 -25.84
C CYS A 46 -0.79 -35.07 -24.96
N PRO A 47 -0.64 -35.13 -23.61
CA PRO A 47 -1.77 -35.35 -22.70
C PRO A 47 -2.64 -34.09 -22.56
N VAL A 48 -3.91 -34.33 -22.28
CA VAL A 48 -4.93 -33.30 -22.05
C VAL A 48 -5.43 -33.37 -20.64
N VAL A 49 -5.26 -32.28 -19.87
CA VAL A 49 -5.75 -32.16 -18.51
C VAL A 49 -6.96 -31.22 -18.48
N GLY A 50 -8.11 -31.73 -18.06
CA GLY A 50 -9.35 -30.99 -17.95
C GLY A 50 -9.55 -30.38 -16.58
N LEU A 51 -9.81 -29.08 -16.52
CA LEU A 51 -10.16 -28.37 -15.28
C LEU A 51 -11.64 -27.98 -15.31
N THR A 52 -12.40 -28.50 -14.36
CA THR A 52 -13.80 -28.14 -14.15
C THR A 52 -14.07 -27.75 -12.71
N GLY A 53 -15.21 -27.21 -12.42
CA GLY A 53 -15.59 -26.81 -11.07
C GLY A 53 -16.53 -25.61 -11.02
N THR A 54 -16.98 -25.30 -9.84
CA THR A 54 -18.02 -24.28 -9.62
C THR A 54 -17.59 -22.87 -10.01
N GLY A 55 -18.55 -22.04 -10.39
CA GLY A 55 -18.31 -20.62 -10.68
C GLY A 55 -17.68 -19.90 -9.48
N GLY A 56 -16.61 -19.16 -9.71
CA GLY A 56 -15.91 -18.45 -8.64
C GLY A 56 -15.01 -19.32 -7.75
N ALA A 57 -14.82 -20.61 -8.04
CA ALA A 57 -13.89 -21.48 -7.31
C ALA A 57 -12.40 -21.08 -7.48
N GLY A 58 -12.09 -20.25 -8.45
CA GLY A 58 -10.73 -19.78 -8.72
C GLY A 58 -9.96 -20.66 -9.69
N LYS A 59 -10.66 -21.32 -10.64
CA LYS A 59 -10.06 -22.17 -11.68
C LYS A 59 -8.96 -21.44 -12.44
N SER A 60 -9.26 -20.29 -13.05
CA SER A 60 -8.30 -19.54 -13.86
C SER A 60 -7.07 -19.08 -13.06
N SER A 61 -7.24 -18.72 -11.78
CA SER A 61 -6.11 -18.42 -10.91
C SER A 61 -5.27 -19.65 -10.59
N LEU A 62 -5.92 -20.79 -10.39
CA LEU A 62 -5.24 -22.05 -10.16
C LEU A 62 -4.48 -22.51 -11.42
N THR A 63 -5.10 -22.34 -12.60
CA THR A 63 -4.48 -22.64 -13.88
C THR A 63 -3.24 -21.78 -14.12
N ASP A 64 -3.30 -20.48 -13.85
CA ASP A 64 -2.17 -19.56 -13.96
C ASP A 64 -1.01 -19.99 -13.04
N GLU A 65 -1.32 -20.29 -11.79
CA GLU A 65 -0.34 -20.77 -10.80
C GLU A 65 0.25 -22.15 -11.18
N LEU A 66 -0.54 -23.07 -11.78
CA LEU A 66 -0.03 -24.34 -12.30
C LEU A 66 0.91 -24.12 -13.49
N MET A 67 0.55 -23.29 -14.45
CA MET A 67 1.40 -22.97 -15.59
C MET A 67 2.75 -22.39 -15.15
N LEU A 68 2.76 -21.55 -14.12
CA LEU A 68 4.00 -21.04 -13.52
C LEU A 68 4.87 -22.15 -12.88
N ARG A 69 4.25 -23.17 -12.21
CA ARG A 69 4.98 -24.32 -11.67
C ARG A 69 5.55 -25.19 -12.79
N ILE A 70 4.76 -25.44 -13.84
CA ILE A 70 5.22 -26.21 -14.98
C ILE A 70 6.48 -25.58 -15.60
N GLN A 71 6.46 -24.28 -15.86
CA GLN A 71 7.61 -23.57 -16.43
C GLN A 71 8.80 -23.47 -15.46
N ARG A 72 8.54 -23.29 -14.16
CA ARG A 72 9.61 -23.30 -13.13
C ARG A 72 10.39 -24.60 -13.11
N ASP A 73 9.67 -25.72 -13.12
CA ASP A 73 10.25 -27.04 -12.96
C ASP A 73 10.66 -27.68 -14.29
N ASN A 74 10.04 -27.26 -15.41
CA ASN A 74 10.34 -27.73 -16.76
C ASN A 74 10.53 -26.54 -17.73
N PRO A 75 11.66 -25.81 -17.62
CA PRO A 75 11.95 -24.69 -18.50
C PRO A 75 11.99 -25.12 -19.96
N GLY A 76 11.08 -24.60 -20.76
CA GLY A 76 10.98 -24.93 -22.18
C GLY A 76 9.85 -25.90 -22.54
N ALA A 77 9.10 -26.43 -21.57
CA ALA A 77 7.88 -27.19 -21.85
C ALA A 77 6.82 -26.28 -22.49
N LYS A 78 6.28 -26.70 -23.64
CA LYS A 78 5.28 -25.95 -24.40
C LYS A 78 3.88 -26.33 -23.94
N VAL A 79 3.17 -25.38 -23.31
CA VAL A 79 1.85 -25.66 -22.73
C VAL A 79 0.77 -24.82 -23.40
N ALA A 80 -0.30 -25.46 -23.85
CA ALA A 80 -1.47 -24.77 -24.39
C ALA A 80 -2.61 -24.76 -23.36
N LEU A 81 -3.18 -23.58 -23.11
CA LEU A 81 -4.40 -23.41 -22.33
C LEU A 81 -5.57 -23.08 -23.27
N LEU A 82 -6.55 -23.97 -23.30
CA LEU A 82 -7.80 -23.81 -24.05
C LEU A 82 -8.94 -23.55 -23.05
N ALA A 83 -9.33 -22.29 -22.88
CA ALA A 83 -10.37 -21.90 -21.96
C ALA A 83 -11.72 -21.71 -22.63
N THR A 84 -12.81 -22.18 -22.02
CA THR A 84 -14.17 -21.90 -22.45
C THR A 84 -14.76 -20.76 -21.60
N ASP A 85 -15.03 -19.63 -22.24
CA ASP A 85 -15.61 -18.47 -21.59
C ASP A 85 -17.12 -18.35 -21.81
N PRO A 86 -17.87 -17.85 -20.84
CA PRO A 86 -19.30 -17.56 -21.02
C PRO A 86 -19.52 -16.56 -22.16
N THR A 87 -20.51 -16.85 -23.01
CA THR A 87 -20.85 -15.97 -24.12
C THR A 87 -21.61 -14.72 -23.65
N ARG A 88 -21.19 -13.55 -24.09
CA ARG A 88 -21.95 -12.31 -23.92
C ARG A 88 -23.25 -12.38 -24.71
N LYS A 89 -24.38 -12.38 -24.01
CA LYS A 89 -25.74 -12.45 -24.65
C LYS A 89 -25.98 -11.39 -25.74
N ARG A 90 -25.27 -10.26 -25.69
CA ARG A 90 -25.50 -9.10 -26.57
C ARG A 90 -24.59 -9.09 -27.81
N THR A 91 -23.39 -9.67 -27.74
CA THR A 91 -22.38 -9.60 -28.82
C THR A 91 -21.96 -10.96 -29.37
N GLY A 92 -22.33 -12.05 -28.73
CA GLY A 92 -21.96 -13.42 -29.14
C GLY A 92 -20.47 -13.77 -28.94
N GLY A 93 -19.66 -12.86 -28.35
CA GLY A 93 -18.23 -13.09 -28.12
C GLY A 93 -17.92 -13.53 -26.68
N ALA A 94 -16.72 -14.09 -26.47
CA ALA A 94 -16.22 -14.48 -25.16
C ALA A 94 -15.97 -13.29 -24.25
N LEU A 95 -16.06 -13.50 -22.93
CA LEU A 95 -15.67 -12.53 -21.91
C LEU A 95 -14.15 -12.68 -21.68
N LEU A 96 -13.33 -12.00 -22.45
CA LEU A 96 -11.85 -12.10 -22.44
C LEU A 96 -11.15 -11.62 -21.12
N GLY A 97 -11.87 -11.55 -20.00
CA GLY A 97 -11.34 -11.00 -18.77
C GLY A 97 -10.21 -11.83 -18.13
N ASP A 98 -10.19 -13.13 -18.33
CA ASP A 98 -9.22 -14.01 -17.65
C ASP A 98 -7.83 -13.95 -18.28
N ARG A 99 -7.72 -13.83 -19.60
CA ARG A 99 -6.44 -13.70 -20.29
C ARG A 99 -5.61 -12.49 -19.83
N ILE A 100 -6.25 -11.36 -19.51
CA ILE A 100 -5.58 -10.13 -19.08
C ILE A 100 -4.98 -10.29 -17.69
N ARG A 101 -5.47 -11.25 -16.90
CA ARG A 101 -5.08 -11.46 -15.49
C ARG A 101 -4.01 -12.53 -15.30
N MET A 102 -3.71 -13.31 -16.34
CA MET A 102 -2.73 -14.40 -16.25
C MET A 102 -1.30 -13.88 -16.38
N ASN A 103 -0.50 -14.12 -15.34
CA ASN A 103 0.90 -13.73 -15.27
C ASN A 103 1.81 -14.69 -16.04
N SER A 104 1.44 -15.96 -16.10
CA SER A 104 2.18 -17.02 -16.79
C SER A 104 2.38 -16.74 -18.28
N LEU A 105 1.44 -16.06 -18.93
CA LEU A 105 1.47 -15.78 -20.38
C LEU A 105 2.54 -14.75 -20.80
N ALA A 106 3.41 -14.33 -19.90
CA ALA A 106 4.61 -13.58 -20.24
C ALA A 106 5.74 -14.47 -20.81
N ASP A 107 5.65 -15.78 -20.63
CA ASP A 107 6.60 -16.76 -21.17
C ASP A 107 6.16 -17.20 -22.58
N ASP A 108 7.11 -17.19 -23.53
CA ASP A 108 6.87 -17.53 -24.93
C ASP A 108 6.54 -19.04 -25.16
N ASN A 109 6.80 -19.92 -24.19
CA ASN A 109 6.43 -21.33 -24.23
C ASN A 109 4.97 -21.59 -23.83
N LEU A 110 4.27 -20.57 -23.33
CA LEU A 110 2.89 -20.69 -22.87
C LEU A 110 1.92 -20.01 -23.82
N PHE A 111 0.96 -20.76 -24.29
CA PHE A 111 -0.06 -20.30 -25.22
C PHE A 111 -1.46 -20.37 -24.60
N MET A 112 -2.29 -19.38 -24.84
CA MET A 112 -3.69 -19.40 -24.41
C MET A 112 -4.65 -18.99 -25.53
N ARG A 113 -5.76 -19.71 -25.63
CA ARG A 113 -6.90 -19.37 -26.46
C ARG A 113 -8.21 -19.52 -25.69
N SER A 114 -9.03 -18.47 -25.69
CA SER A 114 -10.40 -18.52 -25.17
C SER A 114 -11.40 -18.76 -26.29
N PHE A 115 -12.35 -19.65 -26.04
CA PHE A 115 -13.49 -19.96 -26.90
C PHE A 115 -14.79 -19.54 -26.25
N ALA A 116 -15.74 -19.06 -27.03
CA ALA A 116 -17.08 -18.74 -26.54
C ALA A 116 -17.95 -20.00 -26.48
N SER A 117 -18.67 -20.20 -25.39
CA SER A 117 -19.55 -21.37 -25.19
C SER A 117 -20.79 -21.38 -26.10
N ARG A 118 -20.99 -20.43 -26.98
CA ARG A 118 -22.08 -20.14 -27.99
C ARG A 118 -23.46 -20.76 -27.70
N ALA A 119 -23.54 -21.94 -27.09
CA ALA A 119 -24.79 -22.58 -26.70
C ALA A 119 -25.06 -22.36 -25.18
N SER A 120 -26.27 -21.97 -24.81
CA SER A 120 -26.65 -21.84 -23.42
C SER A 120 -26.68 -23.22 -22.74
N GLY A 121 -25.88 -23.42 -21.71
CA GLY A 121 -25.85 -24.62 -20.87
C GLY A 121 -24.74 -25.63 -21.17
N ARG A 122 -23.86 -25.39 -22.15
CA ARG A 122 -22.64 -26.19 -22.30
C ARG A 122 -21.46 -25.57 -21.60
N GLU A 123 -20.69 -26.41 -20.91
CA GLU A 123 -19.50 -26.01 -20.17
C GLU A 123 -18.24 -25.93 -21.02
N ILE A 124 -18.24 -26.62 -22.15
CA ILE A 124 -17.16 -26.76 -23.13
C ILE A 124 -17.62 -26.23 -24.49
N ALA A 125 -16.71 -25.58 -25.23
CA ALA A 125 -16.97 -25.11 -26.58
C ALA A 125 -17.11 -26.29 -27.59
N ASP A 126 -18.04 -26.18 -28.53
CA ASP A 126 -18.30 -27.25 -29.52
C ASP A 126 -17.08 -27.58 -30.40
N CYS A 127 -16.08 -26.71 -30.48
CA CYS A 127 -14.86 -26.89 -31.28
C CYS A 127 -13.66 -27.43 -30.49
N ILE A 128 -13.86 -27.78 -29.21
CA ILE A 128 -12.71 -28.08 -28.33
C ILE A 128 -11.90 -29.29 -28.79
N ASP A 129 -12.55 -30.34 -29.26
CA ASP A 129 -11.88 -31.53 -29.79
C ASP A 129 -10.92 -31.17 -30.93
N ARG A 130 -11.41 -30.38 -31.91
CA ARG A 130 -10.58 -29.90 -33.02
C ARG A 130 -9.46 -28.94 -32.56
N ALA A 131 -9.71 -28.19 -31.52
CA ALA A 131 -8.68 -27.31 -30.95
C ALA A 131 -7.59 -28.12 -30.26
N ILE A 132 -7.93 -29.20 -29.56
CA ILE A 132 -7.00 -30.16 -28.99
C ILE A 132 -6.16 -30.83 -30.11
N GLU A 133 -6.82 -31.37 -31.14
CA GLU A 133 -6.13 -31.95 -32.29
C GLU A 133 -5.15 -30.97 -32.95
N ALA A 134 -5.55 -29.70 -33.06
CA ALA A 134 -4.68 -28.66 -33.61
C ALA A 134 -3.44 -28.43 -32.73
N CYS A 135 -3.59 -28.36 -31.43
CA CYS A 135 -2.47 -28.19 -30.50
C CYS A 135 -1.53 -29.40 -30.47
N GLN A 136 -2.08 -30.61 -30.51
CA GLN A 136 -1.31 -31.83 -30.62
C GLN A 136 -0.52 -31.89 -31.94
N ALA A 137 -1.14 -31.49 -33.06
CA ALA A 137 -0.49 -31.49 -34.37
C ALA A 137 0.67 -30.49 -34.51
N VAL A 138 0.71 -29.42 -33.71
CA VAL A 138 1.80 -28.42 -33.76
C VAL A 138 2.90 -28.66 -32.72
N GLY A 139 2.74 -29.67 -31.84
CA GLY A 139 3.79 -30.13 -30.92
C GLY A 139 3.83 -29.38 -29.57
N PHE A 140 2.69 -29.18 -28.92
CA PHE A 140 2.64 -28.86 -27.49
C PHE A 140 2.94 -30.11 -26.66
N ASP A 141 3.55 -29.93 -25.48
CA ASP A 141 3.90 -31.00 -24.57
C ASP A 141 2.75 -31.31 -23.58
N LEU A 142 1.89 -30.32 -23.31
CA LEU A 142 0.73 -30.46 -22.43
C LEU A 142 -0.40 -29.51 -22.89
N ILE A 143 -1.62 -29.98 -22.81
CA ILE A 143 -2.82 -29.19 -23.10
C ILE A 143 -3.67 -29.09 -21.81
N LEU A 144 -3.97 -27.90 -21.34
CA LEU A 144 -4.92 -27.64 -20.27
C LEU A 144 -6.24 -27.18 -20.88
N VAL A 145 -7.36 -27.78 -20.48
CA VAL A 145 -8.71 -27.39 -20.94
C VAL A 145 -9.52 -26.88 -19.75
N GLU A 146 -9.90 -25.63 -19.73
CA GLU A 146 -10.69 -25.02 -18.66
C GLU A 146 -12.15 -24.82 -19.06
N THR A 147 -13.10 -25.32 -18.23
CA THR A 147 -14.54 -25.15 -18.44
C THR A 147 -15.05 -23.79 -17.96
N SER A 148 -16.20 -23.35 -18.48
CA SER A 148 -16.82 -22.07 -18.11
C SER A 148 -17.37 -21.98 -16.68
N GLY A 149 -17.50 -23.08 -15.95
CA GLY A 149 -17.96 -23.13 -14.56
C GLY A 149 -19.43 -22.78 -14.33
N ILE A 150 -20.30 -23.05 -15.31
CA ILE A 150 -21.73 -22.68 -15.26
C ILE A 150 -22.62 -23.79 -14.66
N GLY A 151 -22.13 -25.04 -14.56
CA GLY A 151 -22.92 -26.20 -14.18
C GLY A 151 -22.48 -26.90 -12.90
N GLN A 152 -23.42 -27.55 -12.22
CA GLN A 152 -23.15 -28.51 -11.14
C GLN A 152 -23.24 -29.92 -11.72
N GLY A 153 -22.12 -30.54 -12.09
CA GLY A 153 -22.07 -31.95 -12.36
C GLY A 153 -22.08 -32.41 -13.82
N ASN A 154 -21.53 -31.60 -14.73
CA ASN A 154 -21.37 -32.07 -16.10
C ASN A 154 -20.03 -32.84 -16.23
N ASP A 155 -20.11 -34.06 -16.72
CA ASP A 155 -18.99 -34.95 -17.01
C ASP A 155 -18.35 -34.72 -18.41
N ALA A 156 -18.82 -33.69 -19.14
CA ALA A 156 -18.35 -33.40 -20.50
C ALA A 156 -16.83 -33.20 -20.61
N ILE A 157 -16.16 -32.79 -19.52
CA ILE A 157 -14.69 -32.65 -19.51
C ILE A 157 -13.99 -33.98 -19.61
N THR A 158 -14.59 -35.08 -19.11
CA THR A 158 -14.01 -36.43 -19.17
C THR A 158 -14.09 -37.06 -20.56
N GLU A 159 -14.91 -36.50 -21.46
CA GLU A 159 -14.98 -36.97 -22.85
C GLU A 159 -13.80 -36.46 -23.69
N VAL A 160 -13.15 -35.37 -23.27
CA VAL A 160 -12.12 -34.66 -24.05
C VAL A 160 -10.75 -34.63 -23.37
N ALA A 161 -10.65 -34.95 -22.06
CA ALA A 161 -9.44 -34.91 -21.26
C ALA A 161 -9.00 -36.33 -20.87
N ASP A 162 -7.67 -36.52 -20.84
CA ASP A 162 -7.05 -37.75 -20.34
C ASP A 162 -7.05 -37.82 -18.83
N LEU A 163 -6.87 -36.67 -18.16
CA LEU A 163 -6.96 -36.50 -16.72
C LEU A 163 -7.92 -35.36 -16.38
N SER A 164 -8.75 -35.56 -15.37
CA SER A 164 -9.77 -34.60 -14.93
C SER A 164 -9.49 -34.04 -13.53
N MET A 165 -9.58 -32.72 -13.40
CA MET A 165 -9.40 -32.00 -12.13
C MET A 165 -10.67 -31.22 -11.77
N TYR A 166 -11.23 -31.53 -10.61
CA TYR A 166 -12.38 -30.81 -10.08
C TYR A 166 -12.00 -29.78 -9.03
N VAL A 167 -12.27 -28.49 -9.27
CA VAL A 167 -11.96 -27.38 -8.37
C VAL A 167 -13.22 -26.94 -7.63
N THR A 168 -13.15 -27.00 -6.30
CA THR A 168 -14.25 -26.62 -5.40
C THR A 168 -13.78 -25.68 -4.30
N THR A 169 -14.72 -25.16 -3.49
CA THR A 169 -14.46 -24.33 -2.32
C THR A 169 -15.30 -24.80 -1.15
N ARG A 170 -15.02 -24.27 0.05
CA ARG A 170 -15.72 -24.65 1.28
C ARG A 170 -17.23 -24.50 1.22
N GLU A 171 -17.73 -23.56 0.43
CA GLU A 171 -19.16 -23.27 0.27
C GLU A 171 -19.93 -24.50 -0.28
N TYR A 172 -19.21 -25.39 -0.96
CA TYR A 172 -19.75 -26.64 -1.50
C TYR A 172 -19.33 -27.89 -0.69
N GLY A 173 -18.68 -27.70 0.46
CA GLY A 173 -18.20 -28.78 1.34
C GLY A 173 -19.27 -29.34 2.31
N ALA A 174 -20.51 -28.86 2.29
CA ALA A 174 -21.56 -29.40 3.14
C ALA A 174 -22.01 -30.80 2.66
N PRO A 175 -22.25 -31.77 3.55
CA PRO A 175 -22.60 -33.15 3.16
C PRO A 175 -23.76 -33.27 2.16
N SER A 176 -24.80 -32.48 2.33
CA SER A 176 -25.96 -32.44 1.41
C SER A 176 -25.64 -31.88 0.01
N GLN A 177 -24.58 -31.11 -0.12
CA GLN A 177 -24.07 -30.59 -1.39
C GLN A 177 -23.14 -31.60 -2.04
N LEU A 178 -22.26 -32.25 -1.25
CA LEU A 178 -21.29 -33.23 -1.70
C LEU A 178 -21.95 -34.49 -2.29
N GLU A 179 -23.08 -34.94 -1.72
CA GLU A 179 -23.87 -36.05 -2.27
C GLU A 179 -24.42 -35.78 -3.69
N LYS A 180 -24.50 -34.51 -4.10
CA LYS A 180 -25.00 -34.11 -5.43
C LYS A 180 -23.87 -33.82 -6.43
N LEU A 181 -22.61 -33.91 -6.00
CA LEU A 181 -21.45 -33.65 -6.81
C LEU A 181 -20.99 -34.90 -7.55
N ALA A 182 -21.58 -35.19 -8.72
CA ALA A 182 -21.14 -36.26 -9.61
C ALA A 182 -19.64 -36.18 -9.95
N ALA A 183 -19.06 -34.99 -9.90
CA ALA A 183 -17.64 -34.77 -10.14
C ALA A 183 -16.70 -35.57 -9.23
N LEU A 184 -17.10 -35.91 -8.00
CA LEU A 184 -16.32 -36.75 -7.08
C LEU A 184 -16.23 -38.22 -7.54
N ASP A 185 -17.10 -38.63 -8.46
CA ASP A 185 -17.12 -40.00 -8.97
C ASP A 185 -16.10 -40.19 -10.10
N PHE A 186 -15.83 -39.13 -10.89
CA PHE A 186 -14.98 -39.25 -12.07
C PHE A 186 -13.65 -38.46 -11.98
N ALA A 187 -13.55 -37.43 -11.15
CA ALA A 187 -12.34 -36.60 -11.10
C ALA A 187 -11.11 -37.40 -10.59
N ASP A 188 -10.00 -37.33 -11.32
CA ASP A 188 -8.73 -37.92 -10.93
C ASP A 188 -8.07 -37.13 -9.80
N LEU A 189 -8.24 -35.80 -9.82
CA LEU A 189 -7.80 -34.88 -8.78
C LEU A 189 -8.95 -34.00 -8.31
N VAL A 190 -9.12 -33.84 -7.01
CA VAL A 190 -10.07 -32.90 -6.39
C VAL A 190 -9.30 -31.81 -5.69
N VAL A 191 -9.57 -30.57 -6.03
CA VAL A 191 -8.88 -29.41 -5.44
C VAL A 191 -9.84 -28.60 -4.59
N LEU A 192 -9.57 -28.49 -3.29
CA LEU A 192 -10.26 -27.58 -2.39
C LEU A 192 -9.48 -26.27 -2.37
N ASN A 193 -9.88 -25.33 -3.24
CA ASN A 193 -9.24 -24.02 -3.32
C ASN A 193 -9.79 -23.04 -2.28
N LYS A 194 -9.09 -21.93 -2.07
CA LYS A 194 -9.36 -20.94 -1.02
C LYS A 194 -9.33 -21.54 0.38
N PHE A 195 -8.35 -22.41 0.61
CA PHE A 195 -8.19 -23.15 1.86
C PHE A 195 -7.86 -22.24 3.06
N ASP A 196 -7.46 -21.01 2.82
CA ASP A 196 -7.25 -19.97 3.82
C ASP A 196 -8.53 -19.47 4.51
N ARG A 197 -9.70 -19.88 4.04
CA ARG A 197 -10.97 -19.40 4.58
C ARG A 197 -11.44 -20.20 5.77
N PRO A 198 -12.04 -19.56 6.81
CA PRO A 198 -12.56 -20.26 8.00
C PRO A 198 -13.53 -21.38 7.62
N GLY A 199 -13.35 -22.59 8.20
CA GLY A 199 -14.16 -23.79 7.90
C GLY A 199 -13.70 -24.59 6.68
N ALA A 200 -12.57 -24.27 6.06
CA ALA A 200 -12.02 -25.05 4.96
C ALA A 200 -11.48 -26.43 5.41
N GLU A 201 -10.95 -26.53 6.63
CA GLU A 201 -10.50 -27.80 7.21
C GLU A 201 -11.65 -28.80 7.42
N ASP A 202 -12.80 -28.30 7.88
CA ASP A 202 -14.02 -29.12 8.02
C ASP A 202 -14.48 -29.60 6.64
N ALA A 203 -14.50 -28.68 5.65
CA ALA A 203 -14.85 -29.03 4.27
C ALA A 203 -13.89 -30.06 3.67
N LEU A 204 -12.57 -29.94 3.93
CA LEU A 204 -11.57 -30.93 3.50
C LEU A 204 -11.88 -32.31 4.08
N THR A 205 -12.21 -32.36 5.35
CA THR A 205 -12.56 -33.60 6.05
C THR A 205 -13.79 -34.26 5.43
N GLU A 206 -14.84 -33.52 5.18
CA GLU A 206 -16.07 -34.01 4.57
C GLU A 206 -15.87 -34.43 3.09
N ILE A 207 -15.12 -33.67 2.30
CA ILE A 207 -14.79 -34.04 0.93
C ILE A 207 -13.98 -35.35 0.89
N ARG A 208 -12.96 -35.49 1.71
CA ARG A 208 -12.16 -36.74 1.83
C ARG A 208 -13.02 -37.95 2.22
N LYS A 209 -13.93 -37.74 3.16
CA LYS A 209 -14.87 -38.77 3.59
C LYS A 209 -15.84 -39.14 2.47
N GLN A 210 -16.39 -38.20 1.74
CA GLN A 210 -17.28 -38.46 0.61
C GLN A 210 -16.52 -39.16 -0.52
N PHE A 211 -15.28 -38.69 -0.85
CA PHE A 211 -14.44 -39.31 -1.86
C PHE A 211 -14.15 -40.79 -1.57
N LYS A 212 -13.77 -41.10 -0.31
CA LYS A 212 -13.61 -42.50 0.13
C LYS A 212 -14.87 -43.32 -0.08
N ARG A 213 -16.03 -42.75 0.25
CA ARG A 213 -17.32 -43.42 0.10
C ARG A 213 -17.67 -43.69 -1.36
N ASN A 214 -17.48 -42.71 -2.23
CA ASN A 214 -17.82 -42.84 -3.66
C ASN A 214 -16.90 -43.84 -4.38
N ARG A 215 -15.63 -43.92 -3.98
CA ARG A 215 -14.61 -44.79 -4.58
C ARG A 215 -14.34 -46.08 -3.83
N GLU A 216 -15.13 -46.36 -2.79
CA GLU A 216 -14.99 -47.55 -1.92
C GLU A 216 -13.59 -47.72 -1.28
N MET A 217 -12.86 -46.63 -1.08
CA MET A 217 -11.48 -46.59 -0.58
C MET A 217 -11.42 -46.46 0.95
N TRP A 218 -12.10 -47.33 1.67
CA TRP A 218 -12.29 -47.23 3.12
C TRP A 218 -10.99 -47.27 3.95
N ASP A 219 -9.99 -48.01 3.50
CA ASP A 219 -8.71 -48.20 4.21
C ASP A 219 -7.63 -47.18 3.80
N ALA A 220 -7.89 -46.33 2.80
CA ALA A 220 -6.94 -45.35 2.35
C ALA A 220 -6.69 -44.26 3.40
N LYS A 221 -5.43 -43.88 3.60
CA LYS A 221 -5.08 -42.80 4.48
C LYS A 221 -5.49 -41.46 3.81
N ASN A 222 -5.77 -40.44 4.62
CA ASN A 222 -6.16 -39.13 4.10
C ASN A 222 -5.08 -38.46 3.26
N GLU A 223 -3.81 -38.75 3.49
CA GLU A 223 -2.63 -38.23 2.77
C GLU A 223 -2.50 -38.86 1.37
N ASP A 224 -3.01 -40.06 1.18
CA ASP A 224 -2.93 -40.78 -0.10
C ASP A 224 -4.06 -40.40 -1.05
N LEU A 225 -5.11 -39.75 -0.55
CA LEU A 225 -6.25 -39.35 -1.36
C LEU A 225 -5.86 -38.22 -2.31
N PRO A 226 -6.38 -38.23 -3.56
CA PRO A 226 -6.15 -37.17 -4.52
C PRO A 226 -7.04 -35.94 -4.25
N VAL A 227 -7.18 -35.57 -2.98
CA VAL A 227 -7.94 -34.41 -2.50
C VAL A 227 -6.99 -33.39 -1.90
N ILE A 228 -6.70 -32.34 -2.65
CA ILE A 228 -5.60 -31.41 -2.40
C ILE A 228 -6.13 -30.04 -2.01
N PRO A 229 -5.82 -29.53 -0.82
CA PRO A 229 -6.13 -28.15 -0.45
C PRO A 229 -5.15 -27.18 -1.10
N THR A 230 -5.65 -26.05 -1.62
CA THR A 230 -4.82 -25.01 -2.27
C THR A 230 -5.26 -23.61 -1.90
N ILE A 231 -4.33 -22.66 -1.97
CA ILE A 231 -4.59 -21.23 -1.84
C ILE A 231 -4.04 -20.56 -3.11
N ALA A 232 -4.72 -20.70 -4.24
CA ALA A 232 -4.25 -20.20 -5.54
C ALA A 232 -4.05 -18.67 -5.60
N SER A 233 -4.59 -17.93 -4.66
CA SER A 233 -4.34 -16.48 -4.50
C SER A 233 -3.04 -16.16 -3.75
N GLN A 234 -2.38 -17.16 -3.16
CA GLN A 234 -1.13 -17.01 -2.45
C GLN A 234 0.05 -17.31 -3.36
N PHE A 235 0.98 -16.37 -3.49
CA PHE A 235 2.22 -16.61 -4.23
C PHE A 235 3.02 -17.76 -3.60
N ALA A 236 3.54 -18.66 -4.43
CA ALA A 236 4.28 -19.84 -3.99
C ALA A 236 3.52 -20.72 -2.97
N ASP A 237 2.21 -20.91 -3.19
CA ASP A 237 1.40 -21.78 -2.33
C ASP A 237 1.88 -23.23 -2.39
N ALA A 238 2.17 -23.82 -1.22
CA ALA A 238 2.63 -25.20 -1.08
C ALA A 238 1.56 -26.22 -1.50
N GLY A 239 0.26 -25.86 -1.40
CA GLY A 239 -0.83 -26.69 -1.89
C GLY A 239 -0.85 -26.79 -3.42
N VAL A 240 -0.53 -25.70 -4.12
CA VAL A 240 -0.37 -25.72 -5.58
C VAL A 240 0.89 -26.49 -6.00
N ASP A 241 1.98 -26.39 -5.22
CA ASP A 241 3.18 -27.22 -5.45
C ASP A 241 2.85 -28.71 -5.28
N LEU A 242 2.09 -29.11 -4.24
CA LEU A 242 1.61 -30.49 -4.06
C LEU A 242 0.70 -30.94 -5.20
N LEU A 243 -0.19 -30.05 -5.65
CA LEU A 243 -1.07 -30.34 -6.79
C LEU A 243 -0.26 -30.61 -8.06
N TRP A 244 0.73 -29.78 -8.36
CA TRP A 244 1.62 -30.00 -9.49
C TRP A 244 2.41 -31.30 -9.34
N GLN A 245 2.96 -31.56 -8.17
CA GLN A 245 3.69 -32.83 -7.89
C GLN A 245 2.82 -34.07 -8.14
N LYS A 246 1.56 -34.05 -7.69
CA LYS A 246 0.61 -35.15 -7.93
C LYS A 246 0.22 -35.26 -9.39
N LEU A 247 -0.08 -34.15 -10.07
CA LEU A 247 -0.43 -34.13 -11.47
C LEU A 247 0.73 -34.63 -12.35
N ALA A 248 1.95 -34.13 -12.15
CA ALA A 248 3.15 -34.60 -12.86
C ALA A 248 3.39 -36.10 -12.65
N GLY A 249 3.16 -36.59 -11.42
CA GLY A 249 3.22 -38.02 -11.11
C GLY A 249 2.26 -38.85 -11.95
N LEU A 250 1.00 -38.42 -12.07
CA LEU A 250 -0.02 -39.09 -12.91
C LEU A 250 0.35 -39.04 -14.39
N LEU A 251 0.75 -37.86 -14.90
CA LEU A 251 1.18 -37.67 -16.29
C LEU A 251 2.37 -38.58 -16.64
N ASN A 252 3.34 -38.71 -15.74
CA ASN A 252 4.51 -39.56 -15.96
C ASN A 252 4.17 -41.06 -15.92
N GLN A 253 3.29 -41.48 -15.01
CA GLN A 253 2.94 -42.90 -14.82
C GLN A 253 1.96 -43.40 -15.88
N GLU A 254 0.93 -42.61 -16.21
CA GLU A 254 -0.17 -43.07 -17.07
C GLU A 254 0.00 -42.66 -18.52
N HIS A 255 0.72 -41.53 -18.79
CA HIS A 255 0.87 -41.01 -20.15
C HIS A 255 2.33 -40.97 -20.62
N GLY A 256 3.24 -41.58 -19.88
CA GLY A 256 4.64 -41.76 -20.28
C GLY A 256 5.43 -40.45 -20.44
N GLN A 257 4.97 -39.37 -19.79
CA GLN A 257 5.66 -38.08 -19.78
C GLN A 257 6.85 -38.09 -18.84
N SER A 258 7.66 -37.04 -18.90
CA SER A 258 8.86 -36.89 -18.06
C SER A 258 8.91 -35.49 -17.43
N PHE A 259 7.83 -35.08 -16.77
CA PHE A 259 7.78 -33.80 -16.10
C PHE A 259 8.45 -33.88 -14.74
N ASP A 260 9.38 -32.95 -14.48
CA ASP A 260 9.93 -32.71 -13.17
C ASP A 260 8.94 -31.90 -12.31
N ALA A 261 8.89 -32.18 -11.02
CA ALA A 261 8.10 -31.43 -10.06
C ALA A 261 8.87 -31.25 -8.73
N ALA A 262 9.01 -30.02 -8.28
CA ALA A 262 9.66 -29.72 -7.01
C ALA A 262 8.83 -30.27 -5.84
N GLU A 263 9.53 -30.69 -4.77
CA GLU A 263 8.88 -31.20 -3.57
C GLU A 263 8.10 -30.07 -2.86
N ALA A 264 6.84 -30.33 -2.53
CA ALA A 264 5.98 -29.38 -1.85
C ALA A 264 6.38 -29.21 -0.37
N ARG A 265 6.52 -27.98 0.08
CA ARG A 265 6.88 -27.63 1.47
C ARG A 265 5.62 -27.33 2.29
N LEU A 266 4.91 -28.35 2.70
CA LEU A 266 3.72 -28.23 3.54
C LEU A 266 4.06 -27.96 5.02
N GLY A 267 3.07 -27.53 5.80
CA GLY A 267 3.17 -27.42 7.24
C GLY A 267 3.39 -28.79 7.93
N ALA A 268 3.67 -28.77 9.23
CA ALA A 268 3.88 -30.00 10.02
C ALA A 268 2.64 -30.91 10.07
N ASP A 269 1.47 -30.40 9.76
CA ASP A 269 0.19 -31.09 9.65
C ASP A 269 -0.13 -31.59 8.23
N GLY A 270 0.80 -31.39 7.27
CA GLY A 270 0.63 -31.78 5.88
C GLY A 270 -0.33 -30.89 5.09
N LEU A 271 -0.63 -29.68 5.59
CA LEU A 271 -1.56 -28.75 4.95
C LEU A 271 -0.83 -27.48 4.49
N PRO A 272 -1.33 -26.80 3.45
CA PRO A 272 -0.86 -25.46 3.10
C PRO A 272 -1.39 -24.46 4.12
N HIS A 273 -0.52 -23.69 4.70
CA HIS A 273 -0.91 -22.61 5.60
C HIS A 273 -0.73 -21.26 4.94
N ARG A 274 -1.73 -20.40 5.10
CA ARG A 274 -1.54 -18.98 4.78
C ARG A 274 -0.54 -18.44 5.80
N SER A 275 0.60 -18.04 5.31
CA SER A 275 1.50 -17.19 6.06
C SER A 275 0.86 -15.81 6.14
N ALA A 276 -0.03 -15.61 7.11
CA ALA A 276 -0.69 -14.33 7.31
C ALA A 276 0.37 -13.26 7.58
N PRO A 277 0.38 -12.16 6.85
CA PRO A 277 1.34 -11.08 7.06
C PRO A 277 1.28 -10.52 8.48
N ILE A 278 0.11 -10.57 9.11
CA ILE A 278 -0.13 -10.17 10.50
C ILE A 278 -0.69 -11.37 11.26
N PRO A 279 -0.09 -11.75 12.39
CA PRO A 279 -0.56 -12.87 13.21
C PRO A 279 -2.03 -12.71 13.64
N PRO A 280 -2.81 -13.78 13.73
CA PRO A 280 -4.23 -13.73 14.09
C PRO A 280 -4.52 -12.99 15.41
N GLU A 281 -3.67 -13.17 16.41
CA GLU A 281 -3.77 -12.53 17.72
C GLU A 281 -3.58 -11.00 17.66
N ARG A 282 -2.99 -10.50 16.57
CA ARG A 282 -2.78 -9.06 16.34
C ARG A 282 -3.79 -8.43 15.38
N GLN A 283 -4.76 -9.16 14.87
CA GLN A 283 -5.76 -8.60 13.95
C GLN A 283 -6.68 -7.54 14.59
N GLY A 284 -6.74 -7.50 15.92
CA GLY A 284 -7.53 -6.53 16.69
C GLY A 284 -6.92 -5.15 16.87
N TYR A 285 -5.74 -4.86 16.31
CA TYR A 285 -4.97 -3.64 16.56
C TYR A 285 -5.75 -2.33 16.34
N LEU A 286 -6.66 -2.25 15.36
CA LEU A 286 -7.44 -1.03 15.12
C LEU A 286 -8.44 -0.73 16.25
N ALA A 287 -9.12 -1.74 16.79
CA ALA A 287 -9.99 -1.56 17.93
C ALA A 287 -9.20 -1.22 19.21
N GLU A 288 -8.02 -1.83 19.37
CA GLU A 288 -7.11 -1.53 20.46
C GLU A 288 -6.66 -0.05 20.43
N VAL A 289 -6.33 0.48 19.25
CA VAL A 289 -5.99 1.90 19.07
C VAL A 289 -7.20 2.79 19.39
N ALA A 290 -8.39 2.47 18.89
CA ALA A 290 -9.59 3.26 19.17
C ALA A 290 -9.90 3.29 20.68
N ALA A 291 -9.82 2.15 21.35
CA ALA A 291 -10.00 2.07 22.80
C ALA A 291 -8.95 2.86 23.57
N SER A 292 -7.67 2.72 23.20
CA SER A 292 -6.55 3.42 23.86
C SER A 292 -6.65 4.94 23.74
N VAL A 293 -7.05 5.46 22.59
CA VAL A 293 -7.23 6.92 22.38
C VAL A 293 -8.37 7.45 23.24
N ARG A 294 -9.54 6.76 23.25
CA ARG A 294 -10.67 7.16 24.09
C ARG A 294 -10.34 7.09 25.58
N ASP A 295 -9.65 6.02 26.02
CA ASP A 295 -9.20 5.89 27.41
C ASP A 295 -8.20 6.98 27.81
N TYR A 296 -7.30 7.36 26.91
CA TYR A 296 -6.41 8.48 27.11
C TYR A 296 -7.17 9.80 27.38
N HIS A 297 -8.21 10.09 26.60
CA HIS A 297 -9.05 11.28 26.81
C HIS A 297 -9.85 11.19 28.10
N ALA A 298 -10.45 10.04 28.41
CA ALA A 298 -11.19 9.84 29.65
C ALA A 298 -10.30 10.05 30.89
N ARG A 299 -9.09 9.48 30.88
CA ARG A 299 -8.09 9.72 31.94
C ARG A 299 -7.62 11.18 32.00
N THR A 300 -7.56 11.87 30.89
CA THR A 300 -7.22 13.29 30.83
C THR A 300 -8.32 14.13 31.49
N GLU A 301 -9.58 13.88 31.17
CA GLU A 301 -10.73 14.57 31.75
C GLU A 301 -10.81 14.31 33.27
N GLU A 302 -10.66 13.07 33.71
CA GLU A 302 -10.65 12.73 35.14
C GLU A 302 -9.51 13.43 35.88
N THR A 303 -8.30 13.40 35.36
CA THR A 303 -7.13 14.09 35.94
C THR A 303 -7.36 15.59 36.01
N SER A 304 -7.85 16.21 34.93
CA SER A 304 -8.19 17.64 34.87
C SER A 304 -9.22 18.01 35.91
N ARG A 305 -10.27 17.22 36.08
CA ARG A 305 -11.31 17.43 37.08
C ARG A 305 -10.75 17.36 38.52
N ASN A 306 -9.93 16.35 38.78
CA ASN A 306 -9.34 16.13 40.12
C ASN A 306 -8.37 17.24 40.52
N VAL A 307 -7.44 17.65 39.63
CA VAL A 307 -6.51 18.74 39.95
C VAL A 307 -7.22 20.07 40.10
N ARG A 308 -8.27 20.36 39.33
CA ARG A 308 -9.13 21.55 39.50
C ARG A 308 -9.80 21.54 40.84
N LEU A 309 -10.36 20.41 41.27
CA LEU A 309 -11.02 20.29 42.55
C LEU A 309 -10.04 20.49 43.74
N VAL A 310 -8.82 19.96 43.64
CA VAL A 310 -7.76 20.22 44.62
C VAL A 310 -7.47 21.72 44.69
N GLN A 311 -7.29 22.41 43.59
CA GLN A 311 -7.04 23.86 43.54
C GLN A 311 -8.19 24.65 44.18
N GLN A 312 -9.43 24.30 43.89
CA GLN A 312 -10.64 24.96 44.42
C GLN A 312 -10.75 24.76 45.94
N LEU A 313 -10.51 23.55 46.44
CA LEU A 313 -10.56 23.22 47.84
C LEU A 313 -9.44 23.95 48.63
N GLU A 314 -8.24 24.01 48.08
CA GLU A 314 -7.13 24.73 48.69
C GLU A 314 -7.40 26.24 48.74
N ALA A 315 -7.94 26.83 47.69
CA ALA A 315 -8.33 28.23 47.62
C ALA A 315 -9.44 28.53 48.65
N ALA A 316 -10.46 27.66 48.74
CA ALA A 316 -11.53 27.78 49.73
C ALA A 316 -10.99 27.64 51.18
N ALA A 317 -10.10 26.69 51.45
CA ALA A 317 -9.45 26.51 52.74
C ALA A 317 -8.63 27.76 53.13
N GLN A 318 -7.92 28.36 52.20
CA GLN A 318 -7.17 29.58 52.42
C GLN A 318 -8.10 30.77 52.79
N GLN A 319 -9.26 30.90 52.10
CA GLN A 319 -10.25 31.92 52.38
C GLN A 319 -10.90 31.71 53.78
N MET A 320 -11.17 30.43 54.14
CA MET A 320 -11.70 30.10 55.46
C MET A 320 -10.70 30.44 56.58
N ARG A 321 -9.40 30.19 56.35
CA ARG A 321 -8.33 30.60 57.29
C ARG A 321 -8.28 32.12 57.49
N LYS A 322 -8.38 32.90 56.40
CA LYS A 322 -8.46 34.37 56.44
C LYS A 322 -9.67 34.86 57.20
N SER A 323 -10.79 34.11 57.15
CA SER A 323 -12.03 34.43 57.90
C SER A 323 -12.08 33.81 59.30
N ASN A 324 -10.98 33.28 59.79
CA ASN A 324 -10.86 32.65 61.13
C ASN A 324 -11.76 31.43 61.37
N ARG A 325 -12.16 30.71 60.28
CA ARG A 325 -12.93 29.48 60.33
C ARG A 325 -11.98 28.25 60.19
N LEU A 326 -11.23 28.00 61.23
CA LEU A 326 -10.08 27.08 61.19
C LEU A 326 -10.50 25.62 61.05
N THR A 327 -11.59 25.19 61.68
CA THR A 327 -12.10 23.78 61.54
C THR A 327 -12.53 23.50 60.09
N SER A 328 -13.34 24.36 59.51
CA SER A 328 -13.78 24.21 58.11
C SER A 328 -12.60 24.27 57.13
N ALA A 329 -11.58 25.07 57.45
CA ALA A 329 -10.35 25.10 56.66
C ALA A 329 -9.57 23.77 56.74
N ALA A 330 -9.54 23.13 57.92
CA ALA A 330 -8.89 21.83 58.11
C ALA A 330 -9.62 20.72 57.36
N ASP A 331 -10.97 20.71 57.43
CA ASP A 331 -11.79 19.72 56.70
C ASP A 331 -11.55 19.81 55.16
N LEU A 332 -11.57 21.03 54.60
CA LEU A 332 -11.30 21.26 53.20
C LEU A 332 -9.88 20.86 52.80
N THR A 333 -8.89 21.09 53.66
CA THR A 333 -7.53 20.67 53.39
C THR A 333 -7.37 19.16 53.42
N ALA A 334 -8.06 18.47 54.35
CA ALA A 334 -8.05 17.01 54.40
C ALA A 334 -8.69 16.39 53.15
N GLU A 335 -9.79 16.95 52.68
CA GLU A 335 -10.43 16.48 51.42
C GLU A 335 -9.54 16.71 50.19
N ALA A 336 -8.88 17.87 50.14
CA ALA A 336 -7.93 18.16 49.08
C ALA A 336 -6.77 17.12 49.02
N GLU A 337 -6.23 16.74 50.20
CA GLU A 337 -5.19 15.71 50.30
C GLU A 337 -5.67 14.33 49.87
N GLU A 338 -6.92 13.93 50.15
CA GLU A 338 -7.46 12.66 49.70
C GLU A 338 -7.65 12.63 48.19
N ILE A 339 -8.10 13.72 47.56
CA ILE A 339 -8.20 13.82 46.10
C ILE A 339 -6.82 13.87 45.46
N ARG A 340 -5.86 14.59 46.10
CA ARG A 340 -4.47 14.68 45.61
C ARG A 340 -3.82 13.32 45.46
N LYS A 341 -4.13 12.35 46.31
CA LYS A 341 -3.62 10.98 46.25
C LYS A 341 -4.13 10.20 45.01
N ARG A 342 -5.27 10.62 44.44
CA ARG A 342 -5.84 9.99 43.20
C ARG A 342 -5.23 10.54 41.93
N VAL A 343 -4.56 11.67 41.99
CA VAL A 343 -3.91 12.34 40.86
C VAL A 343 -2.50 11.75 40.65
N PRO A 344 -2.15 11.27 39.48
CA PRO A 344 -0.80 10.79 39.21
C PRO A 344 0.28 11.86 39.44
N ASP A 345 1.42 11.49 40.00
CA ASP A 345 2.54 12.41 40.21
C ASP A 345 2.99 13.13 38.96
N SER A 346 2.89 12.44 37.78
CA SER A 346 3.18 13.03 36.49
C SER A 346 2.33 14.26 36.17
N ALA A 347 1.08 14.32 36.63
CA ALA A 347 0.23 15.48 36.41
C ALA A 347 0.71 16.72 37.18
N TRP A 348 1.18 16.53 38.44
CA TRP A 348 1.78 17.60 39.21
C TRP A 348 3.10 18.10 38.62
N GLN A 349 3.88 17.18 38.06
CA GLN A 349 5.09 17.52 37.32
C GLN A 349 4.76 18.33 36.04
N MET A 350 3.73 17.95 35.30
CA MET A 350 3.26 18.68 34.11
C MET A 350 2.84 20.10 34.41
N LEU A 351 2.12 20.32 35.51
CA LEU A 351 1.73 21.69 35.97
C LEU A 351 2.94 22.57 36.28
N LYS A 352 3.93 22.00 36.98
CA LYS A 352 5.17 22.71 37.28
C LYS A 352 5.96 23.07 36.03
N GLU A 353 6.12 22.09 35.12
CA GLU A 353 6.82 22.27 33.84
C GLU A 353 6.11 23.25 32.92
N PHE A 354 4.76 23.31 32.99
CA PHE A 354 4.00 24.29 32.23
C PHE A 354 4.34 25.71 32.65
N ASP A 355 4.35 26.00 33.96
CA ASP A 355 4.63 27.33 34.48
C ASP A 355 6.08 27.77 34.14
N GLU A 356 7.05 26.87 34.28
CA GLU A 356 8.46 27.12 33.91
C GLU A 356 8.58 27.40 32.38
N ARG A 357 7.88 26.60 31.56
CA ARG A 357 7.86 26.77 30.11
C ARG A 357 7.17 28.07 29.69
N ALA A 358 6.05 28.39 30.31
CA ALA A 358 5.33 29.63 30.07
C ALA A 358 6.19 30.87 30.38
N ALA A 359 6.95 30.82 31.47
CA ALA A 359 7.91 31.87 31.79
C ALA A 359 9.01 32.03 30.74
N ALA A 360 9.56 30.89 30.23
CA ALA A 360 10.58 30.89 29.17
C ALA A 360 10.05 31.50 27.89
N TYR A 361 8.85 31.10 27.42
CA TYR A 361 8.25 31.67 26.18
C TYR A 361 7.93 33.16 26.29
N ARG A 362 7.57 33.64 27.52
CA ARG A 362 7.28 35.08 27.79
C ARG A 362 8.54 35.91 27.96
N SER A 363 9.69 35.32 28.17
CA SER A 363 10.96 36.06 28.38
C SER A 363 11.56 36.63 27.06
N GLY A 364 11.01 36.29 25.94
CA GLY A 364 11.53 36.68 24.58
C GLY A 364 12.63 35.78 24.06
N ASN A 365 13.23 34.92 24.89
CA ASN A 365 14.30 34.02 24.47
C ASN A 365 14.09 32.64 25.12
N ALA A 366 14.24 31.59 24.32
CA ALA A 366 14.23 30.20 24.74
C ALA A 366 15.33 29.42 24.04
N SER A 367 15.56 28.20 24.49
CA SER A 367 16.42 27.26 23.74
C SER A 367 15.74 25.91 23.63
N TYR A 368 16.11 25.16 22.61
CA TYR A 368 15.72 23.77 22.45
C TYR A 368 16.90 22.92 21.97
N THR A 369 16.89 21.65 22.33
CA THR A 369 18.01 20.76 22.07
C THR A 369 17.76 19.93 20.81
N VAL A 370 18.73 19.91 19.87
CA VAL A 370 18.74 19.04 18.69
C VAL A 370 20.06 18.28 18.65
N ARG A 371 20.02 16.98 18.77
CA ARG A 371 21.22 16.11 18.73
C ARG A 371 22.33 16.61 19.67
N ASP A 372 21.99 16.85 20.92
CA ASP A 372 22.88 17.36 21.99
C ASP A 372 23.44 18.78 21.78
N LYS A 373 22.92 19.51 20.80
CA LYS A 373 23.21 20.93 20.61
C LYS A 373 22.03 21.77 21.10
N GLU A 374 22.30 22.69 21.99
CA GLU A 374 21.33 23.71 22.39
C GLU A 374 21.27 24.80 21.33
N ILE A 375 20.06 25.06 20.81
CA ILE A 375 19.80 26.06 19.80
C ILE A 375 19.00 27.19 20.47
N PRO A 376 19.57 28.39 20.58
CA PRO A 376 18.84 29.55 21.07
C PRO A 376 17.81 29.97 20.02
N VAL A 377 16.66 30.47 20.46
CA VAL A 377 15.59 30.92 19.59
C VAL A 377 14.91 32.13 20.22
N GLU A 378 14.58 33.11 19.39
CA GLU A 378 13.69 34.21 19.79
C GLU A 378 12.25 33.68 19.83
N THR A 379 11.54 34.00 20.93
CA THR A 379 10.16 33.52 21.14
C THR A 379 9.10 34.54 20.73
N THR A 380 9.52 35.69 20.23
CA THR A 380 8.66 36.76 19.72
C THR A 380 9.12 37.21 18.34
N THR A 381 8.19 37.73 17.54
CA THR A 381 8.44 38.40 16.27
C THR A 381 7.80 39.79 16.31
N GLU A 382 8.55 40.85 16.06
CA GLU A 382 8.01 42.18 16.04
C GLU A 382 7.16 42.41 14.76
N THR A 383 5.94 42.91 14.94
CA THR A 383 5.05 43.26 13.84
C THR A 383 5.37 44.68 13.32
N LEU A 384 4.87 45.00 12.11
CA LEU A 384 4.99 46.35 11.56
C LEU A 384 4.38 47.44 12.47
N SER A 385 3.50 47.09 13.39
CA SER A 385 2.90 48.01 14.35
C SER A 385 3.70 48.10 15.65
N GLY A 386 4.87 47.44 15.75
CA GLY A 386 5.70 47.43 16.97
C GLY A 386 5.13 46.57 18.08
N LEU A 387 4.34 45.55 17.75
CA LEU A 387 3.84 44.56 18.72
C LEU A 387 4.71 43.30 18.72
N ASP A 388 5.06 42.81 19.88
CA ASP A 388 5.73 41.53 20.04
C ASP A 388 4.71 40.38 19.90
N LEU A 389 4.65 39.80 18.70
CA LEU A 389 3.83 38.61 18.43
C LEU A 389 4.54 37.37 18.97
N PRO A 390 3.92 36.59 19.92
CA PRO A 390 4.54 35.35 20.39
C PRO A 390 4.60 34.31 19.29
N ARG A 391 5.75 33.69 19.10
CA ARG A 391 5.93 32.57 18.16
C ARG A 391 5.16 31.32 18.62
N VAL A 392 4.97 31.16 19.92
CA VAL A 392 4.08 30.13 20.49
C VAL A 392 3.14 30.81 21.48
N ALA A 393 1.84 30.80 21.19
CA ALA A 393 0.82 31.29 22.07
C ALA A 393 0.44 30.21 23.11
N LEU A 394 0.43 30.61 24.38
CA LEU A 394 0.05 29.74 25.50
C LEU A 394 -1.32 30.18 26.05
N PRO A 395 -2.13 29.27 26.59
CA PRO A 395 -3.37 29.65 27.24
C PRO A 395 -3.07 30.55 28.45
N ASP A 396 -3.88 31.61 28.58
CA ASP A 396 -3.83 32.50 29.74
C ASP A 396 -4.88 32.05 30.74
N THR A 397 -4.55 31.06 31.54
CA THR A 397 -5.41 30.48 32.56
C THR A 397 -4.62 30.13 33.82
N ASP A 398 -5.23 30.40 35.00
CA ASP A 398 -4.73 29.93 36.27
C ASP A 398 -5.35 28.61 36.74
N ASP A 399 -6.38 28.11 36.04
CA ASP A 399 -7.04 26.85 36.36
C ASP A 399 -6.14 25.65 36.04
N TRP A 400 -5.85 24.85 37.07
CA TRP A 400 -4.98 23.67 36.94
C TRP A 400 -5.58 22.60 36.01
N GLY A 401 -6.90 22.47 36.04
CA GLY A 401 -7.59 21.52 35.15
C GLY A 401 -7.49 21.91 33.68
N ASP A 402 -7.65 23.20 33.37
CA ASP A 402 -7.49 23.72 32.03
C ASP A 402 -6.05 23.55 31.53
N LYS A 403 -5.05 23.78 32.37
CA LYS A 403 -3.65 23.53 32.08
C LYS A 403 -3.40 22.06 31.73
N ILE A 404 -3.88 21.12 32.56
CA ILE A 404 -3.75 19.67 32.27
C ILE A 404 -4.45 19.28 30.97
N GLN A 405 -5.68 19.77 30.77
CA GLN A 405 -6.43 19.49 29.54
C GLN A 405 -5.64 19.96 28.31
N TRP A 406 -5.14 21.20 28.35
CA TRP A 406 -4.36 21.74 27.26
C TRP A 406 -3.05 20.98 27.02
N ILE A 407 -2.26 20.69 28.07
CA ILE A 407 -0.99 19.95 27.95
C ILE A 407 -1.21 18.57 27.31
N ARG A 408 -2.27 17.87 27.68
CA ARG A 408 -2.53 16.52 27.22
C ARG A 408 -3.27 16.45 25.88
N SER A 409 -3.96 17.50 25.46
CA SER A 409 -4.69 17.54 24.19
C SER A 409 -3.94 18.28 23.07
N GLU A 410 -3.26 19.36 23.42
CA GLU A 410 -2.64 20.30 22.49
C GLU A 410 -1.12 20.36 22.64
N ASN A 411 -0.67 20.86 23.79
CA ASN A 411 0.71 21.16 24.15
C ASN A 411 1.39 22.18 23.21
N VAL A 412 2.66 22.45 23.43
CA VAL A 412 3.49 23.26 22.53
C VAL A 412 3.98 22.41 21.35
N PRO A 413 4.31 23.02 20.21
CA PRO A 413 4.95 22.31 19.11
C PRO A 413 6.20 21.55 19.59
N GLY A 414 6.42 20.34 19.09
CA GLY A 414 7.53 19.46 19.48
C GLY A 414 7.32 18.66 20.76
N ALA A 415 6.21 18.86 21.47
CA ALA A 415 5.88 18.13 22.69
C ALA A 415 4.68 17.19 22.47
N PHE A 416 4.74 16.01 23.15
CA PHE A 416 3.65 15.05 23.12
C PHE A 416 2.32 15.71 23.57
N PRO A 417 1.18 15.45 22.93
CA PRO A 417 0.91 14.49 21.84
C PRO A 417 1.17 15.00 20.42
N PHE A 418 2.00 16.01 20.23
CA PHE A 418 2.39 16.62 18.97
C PHE A 418 1.24 17.26 18.16
N THR A 419 0.13 17.52 18.79
CA THR A 419 -1.05 18.11 18.12
C THR A 419 -0.68 19.41 17.41
N ALA A 420 0.10 20.28 18.05
CA ALA A 420 0.54 21.56 17.48
C ALA A 420 1.63 21.44 16.39
N GLY A 421 2.33 20.33 16.31
CA GLY A 421 3.43 20.08 15.38
C GLY A 421 4.54 19.22 15.98
N VAL A 422 5.34 18.62 15.13
CA VAL A 422 6.41 17.69 15.57
C VAL A 422 7.74 18.38 15.93
N PHE A 423 7.93 19.62 15.52
CA PHE A 423 9.13 20.40 15.81
C PHE A 423 8.80 21.60 16.68
N PRO A 424 9.67 22.00 17.62
CA PRO A 424 9.42 23.12 18.52
C PRO A 424 9.25 24.46 17.80
N PHE A 425 10.04 24.68 16.76
CA PHE A 425 10.02 25.89 15.95
C PHE A 425 10.30 25.58 14.49
N LYS A 426 9.70 26.37 13.59
CA LYS A 426 10.03 26.38 12.17
C LYS A 426 11.45 26.95 11.97
N ARG A 427 12.15 26.44 10.98
CA ARG A 427 13.43 26.99 10.58
C ARG A 427 13.20 28.32 9.86
N GLU A 428 13.95 29.33 10.22
CA GLU A 428 13.80 30.69 9.68
C GLU A 428 14.19 30.77 8.18
N ASP A 429 15.22 29.99 7.81
CA ASP A 429 15.76 30.00 6.44
C ASP A 429 15.07 29.00 5.48
N GLU A 430 14.11 28.21 5.97
CA GLU A 430 13.53 27.11 5.20
C GLU A 430 12.00 27.19 5.18
N ILE A 431 11.42 27.40 4.01
CA ILE A 431 9.99 27.21 3.78
C ILE A 431 9.70 25.74 3.48
N PRO A 432 8.49 25.22 3.76
CA PRO A 432 8.16 23.80 3.54
C PRO A 432 7.96 23.43 2.07
N LEU A 433 8.52 24.21 1.15
CA LEU A 433 8.41 24.04 -0.29
C LEU A 433 8.97 22.68 -0.75
N ARG A 434 8.13 21.86 -1.39
CA ARG A 434 8.51 20.63 -2.06
C ARG A 434 7.64 20.43 -3.30
N MET A 435 8.10 20.91 -4.44
CA MET A 435 7.38 20.78 -5.70
C MET A 435 7.69 19.45 -6.38
N PHE A 436 6.66 18.81 -6.94
CA PHE A 436 6.82 17.65 -7.81
C PHE A 436 7.11 18.12 -9.25
N ALA A 437 8.00 17.39 -9.91
CA ALA A 437 8.26 17.53 -11.32
C ALA A 437 8.34 16.13 -11.96
N GLY A 438 7.91 16.04 -13.20
CA GLY A 438 7.96 14.84 -14.01
C GLY A 438 7.38 15.16 -15.37
N GLU A 439 8.24 15.37 -16.34
CA GLU A 439 7.85 15.73 -17.70
C GLU A 439 8.89 15.23 -18.69
N GLY A 440 8.46 14.52 -19.71
CA GLY A 440 9.32 14.11 -20.80
C GLY A 440 10.42 13.14 -20.35
N SER A 441 11.62 13.32 -20.93
CA SER A 441 12.80 12.53 -20.63
C SER A 441 13.46 12.95 -19.30
N ALA A 442 14.45 12.16 -18.87
CA ALA A 442 15.24 12.45 -17.67
C ALA A 442 15.91 13.82 -17.73
N GLU A 443 16.49 14.19 -18.91
CA GLU A 443 17.13 15.49 -19.12
C GLU A 443 16.16 16.66 -19.01
N ARG A 444 14.93 16.49 -19.50
CA ARG A 444 13.91 17.53 -19.42
C ARG A 444 13.45 17.76 -17.99
N THR A 445 13.21 16.68 -17.27
CA THR A 445 12.86 16.77 -15.84
C THR A 445 14.03 17.30 -15.00
N ASN A 446 15.27 16.93 -15.31
CA ASN A 446 16.47 17.50 -14.68
C ASN A 446 16.53 19.03 -14.84
N LYS A 447 16.28 19.57 -16.03
CA LYS A 447 16.19 21.02 -16.25
C LYS A 447 15.11 21.66 -15.38
N ARG A 448 13.95 21.00 -15.23
CA ARG A 448 12.90 21.47 -14.34
C ARG A 448 13.36 21.47 -12.88
N PHE A 449 14.10 20.46 -12.43
CA PHE A 449 14.68 20.44 -11.08
C PHE A 449 15.64 21.61 -10.85
N HIS A 450 16.51 21.93 -11.80
CA HIS A 450 17.37 23.09 -11.70
C HIS A 450 16.56 24.39 -11.61
N PHE A 451 15.52 24.55 -12.44
CA PHE A 451 14.60 25.70 -12.38
C PHE A 451 13.91 25.84 -11.02
N LEU A 452 13.40 24.74 -10.46
CA LEU A 452 12.74 24.74 -9.15
C LEU A 452 13.69 25.00 -7.97
N SER A 453 14.98 24.72 -8.15
CA SER A 453 16.01 24.86 -7.12
C SER A 453 16.73 26.22 -7.18
N GLU A 454 16.51 26.99 -8.25
CA GLU A 454 17.17 28.27 -8.45
C GLU A 454 16.82 29.25 -7.33
N GLY A 455 17.84 29.80 -6.66
CA GLY A 455 17.67 30.74 -5.54
C GLY A 455 17.13 30.13 -4.24
N GLN A 456 16.92 28.81 -4.18
CA GLN A 456 16.49 28.13 -2.97
C GLN A 456 17.68 27.64 -2.14
N PRO A 457 17.63 27.73 -0.80
CA PRO A 457 18.69 27.22 0.07
C PRO A 457 18.77 25.69 0.11
N PHE A 458 17.68 25.01 -0.30
CA PHE A 458 17.54 23.54 -0.27
C PHE A 458 17.03 23.01 -1.60
N ASN A 459 17.65 21.94 -2.08
CA ASN A 459 17.23 21.19 -3.26
C ASN A 459 16.24 20.09 -2.84
N ARG A 460 14.96 20.28 -3.13
CA ARG A 460 13.91 19.30 -2.82
C ARG A 460 13.33 18.72 -4.09
N LEU A 461 13.96 17.64 -4.57
CA LEU A 461 13.72 17.03 -5.87
C LEU A 461 12.66 15.94 -5.74
N SER A 462 11.41 16.28 -6.04
CA SER A 462 10.30 15.34 -5.98
C SER A 462 9.89 14.93 -7.39
N THR A 463 9.90 13.62 -7.66
CA THR A 463 9.72 13.05 -9.00
C THR A 463 8.35 12.39 -9.13
N ALA A 464 7.60 12.76 -10.16
CA ALA A 464 6.46 12.01 -10.68
C ALA A 464 6.92 11.18 -11.89
N PHE A 465 6.59 9.88 -11.90
CA PHE A 465 6.95 8.95 -12.96
C PHE A 465 5.77 8.70 -13.90
N ASP A 466 6.05 8.41 -15.16
CA ASP A 466 5.05 8.05 -16.14
C ASP A 466 4.47 6.64 -15.93
N SER A 467 3.39 6.33 -16.66
CA SER A 467 2.72 5.02 -16.52
C SER A 467 3.62 3.82 -16.83
N PRO A 468 4.46 3.80 -17.88
CA PRO A 468 5.40 2.70 -18.11
C PRO A 468 6.34 2.47 -16.93
N SER A 469 6.94 3.52 -16.37
CA SER A 469 7.80 3.41 -15.18
C SER A 469 7.04 2.88 -13.96
N LEU A 470 5.80 3.34 -13.73
CA LEU A 470 4.95 2.89 -12.62
C LEU A 470 4.62 1.40 -12.70
N TYR A 471 4.41 0.87 -13.91
CA TYR A 471 4.09 -0.54 -14.12
C TYR A 471 5.32 -1.44 -14.35
N GLY A 472 6.54 -0.89 -14.27
CA GLY A 472 7.77 -1.65 -14.53
C GLY A 472 7.91 -2.13 -15.98
N ARG A 473 7.48 -1.30 -16.92
CA ARG A 473 7.56 -1.55 -18.36
C ARG A 473 8.53 -0.58 -19.00
N ASP A 474 9.21 -1.07 -20.05
CA ASP A 474 10.07 -0.23 -20.88
C ASP A 474 9.24 0.66 -21.82
N PRO A 475 9.76 1.84 -22.19
CA PRO A 475 9.16 2.66 -23.24
C PRO A 475 9.15 1.87 -24.55
N GLN A 476 7.98 1.80 -25.21
CA GLN A 476 7.79 1.06 -26.44
C GLN A 476 6.94 1.83 -27.45
N THR A 477 7.06 1.50 -28.71
CA THR A 477 6.27 2.09 -29.82
C THR A 477 4.89 1.44 -29.98
N ARG A 478 4.53 0.45 -29.19
CA ARG A 478 3.20 -0.17 -29.17
C ARG A 478 2.14 0.90 -28.87
N LEU A 479 1.03 0.86 -29.58
CA LEU A 479 -0.04 1.86 -29.49
C LEU A 479 -0.65 1.99 -28.10
N ASP A 480 -0.66 0.92 -27.31
CA ASP A 480 -1.17 0.91 -25.91
C ASP A 480 -0.19 1.52 -24.90
N ILE A 481 1.08 1.63 -25.25
CA ILE A 481 2.15 2.18 -24.42
C ILE A 481 2.65 3.52 -24.93
N PHE A 482 2.79 3.69 -26.26
CA PHE A 482 3.36 4.88 -26.89
C PHE A 482 2.75 6.20 -26.39
N GLY A 483 1.44 6.28 -26.31
CA GLY A 483 0.74 7.49 -25.83
C GLY A 483 0.82 7.73 -24.33
N LYS A 484 1.54 6.87 -23.58
CA LYS A 484 1.70 6.97 -22.12
C LYS A 484 3.15 7.22 -21.70
N VAL A 485 4.08 7.09 -22.65
CA VAL A 485 5.50 7.37 -22.43
C VAL A 485 5.67 8.88 -22.23
N CYS A 486 6.32 9.27 -21.15
CA CYS A 486 6.54 10.66 -20.75
C CYS A 486 5.25 11.48 -20.49
N GLU A 487 4.09 10.84 -20.47
CA GLU A 487 2.83 11.47 -20.10
C GLU A 487 2.64 11.40 -18.59
N SER A 488 2.23 12.52 -17.98
CA SER A 488 1.97 12.63 -16.53
C SER A 488 3.15 12.25 -15.63
N GLY A 489 4.38 12.33 -16.15
CA GLY A 489 5.57 12.01 -15.42
C GLY A 489 6.80 11.83 -16.30
N VAL A 490 7.94 11.61 -15.69
CA VAL A 490 9.20 11.27 -16.37
C VAL A 490 9.30 9.76 -16.60
N SER A 491 9.76 9.37 -17.78
CA SER A 491 10.04 7.97 -18.09
C SER A 491 11.45 7.61 -17.63
N ILE A 492 11.56 6.63 -16.73
CA ILE A 492 12.84 6.10 -16.20
C ILE A 492 12.80 4.58 -16.24
N SER A 493 13.61 3.98 -17.08
CA SER A 493 13.71 2.53 -17.27
C SER A 493 15.13 1.98 -17.04
N THR A 494 16.15 2.86 -16.98
CA THR A 494 17.54 2.46 -16.79
C THR A 494 18.20 3.23 -15.63
N VAL A 495 19.32 2.68 -15.10
CA VAL A 495 20.12 3.35 -14.07
C VAL A 495 20.79 4.61 -14.63
N ASP A 496 21.12 4.64 -15.92
CA ASP A 496 21.74 5.81 -16.55
C ASP A 496 20.74 6.96 -16.71
N GLU A 497 19.47 6.69 -17.01
CA GLU A 497 18.42 7.69 -16.97
C GLU A 497 18.19 8.23 -15.56
N MET A 498 18.27 7.36 -14.52
CA MET A 498 18.21 7.80 -13.14
C MET A 498 19.41 8.69 -12.76
N ASP A 499 20.60 8.41 -13.25
CA ASP A 499 21.81 9.25 -13.07
C ASP A 499 21.61 10.62 -13.75
N THR A 500 21.13 10.63 -14.99
CA THR A 500 20.79 11.85 -15.74
C THR A 500 19.71 12.68 -15.06
N LEU A 501 18.69 12.05 -14.49
CA LEU A 501 17.63 12.74 -13.77
C LEU A 501 18.16 13.61 -12.62
N PHE A 502 19.21 13.19 -11.94
CA PHE A 502 19.80 13.89 -10.81
C PHE A 502 21.16 14.54 -11.13
N GLU A 503 21.49 14.69 -12.42
CA GLU A 503 22.75 15.33 -12.84
C GLU A 503 22.85 16.76 -12.30
N GLY A 504 24.03 17.10 -11.77
CA GLY A 504 24.30 18.41 -11.18
C GLY A 504 23.92 18.56 -9.70
N PHE A 505 23.25 17.59 -9.10
CA PHE A 505 22.91 17.55 -7.68
C PHE A 505 23.73 16.49 -6.93
N ASP A 506 24.35 16.87 -5.82
CA ASP A 506 24.93 15.90 -4.87
C ASP A 506 23.82 15.32 -3.99
N LEU A 507 23.46 14.05 -4.21
CA LEU A 507 22.39 13.36 -3.52
C LEU A 507 22.66 13.12 -2.02
N CYS A 508 23.94 13.17 -1.62
CA CYS A 508 24.35 13.02 -0.22
C CYS A 508 24.58 14.35 0.50
N ALA A 509 24.44 15.49 -0.21
CA ALA A 509 24.56 16.80 0.39
C ALA A 509 23.47 17.06 1.45
N PRO A 510 23.79 17.75 2.55
CA PRO A 510 22.83 17.98 3.64
C PRO A 510 21.65 18.86 3.25
N ASN A 511 21.77 19.65 2.19
CA ASN A 511 20.72 20.49 1.64
C ASN A 511 19.96 19.87 0.45
N THR A 512 20.27 18.63 0.06
CA THR A 512 19.58 17.92 -1.02
C THR A 512 18.70 16.81 -0.43
N SER A 513 17.44 16.73 -0.87
CA SER A 513 16.53 15.63 -0.56
C SER A 513 15.66 15.28 -1.75
N THR A 514 15.40 14.00 -1.95
CA THR A 514 14.60 13.49 -3.07
C THR A 514 13.27 12.91 -2.58
N SER A 515 12.26 12.88 -3.44
CA SER A 515 11.05 12.09 -3.22
C SER A 515 10.69 11.38 -4.52
N LYS A 516 10.33 10.12 -4.44
CA LYS A 516 9.99 9.28 -5.59
C LYS A 516 8.57 8.75 -5.43
N THR A 517 7.67 9.25 -6.27
CA THR A 517 6.25 8.88 -6.24
C THR A 517 6.05 7.61 -7.07
N ILE A 518 6.46 6.48 -6.50
CA ILE A 518 6.35 5.18 -7.13
C ILE A 518 5.99 4.10 -6.10
N ASN A 519 5.13 3.17 -6.45
CA ASN A 519 4.59 2.16 -5.56
C ASN A 519 4.80 0.74 -6.08
N GLY A 520 4.13 0.32 -7.16
CA GLY A 520 4.20 -1.05 -7.64
C GLY A 520 5.61 -1.53 -7.96
N ASN A 521 6.41 -0.69 -8.60
CA ASN A 521 7.80 -0.97 -9.02
C ASN A 521 8.84 -0.20 -8.20
N TYR A 522 8.52 0.16 -6.94
CA TYR A 522 9.38 1.00 -6.10
C TYR A 522 10.74 0.40 -5.80
N TRP A 523 10.83 -0.91 -5.66
CA TRP A 523 12.04 -1.63 -5.27
C TRP A 523 13.17 -1.44 -6.30
N TRP A 524 12.84 -1.49 -7.59
CA TRP A 524 13.79 -1.24 -8.65
C TRP A 524 14.29 0.21 -8.65
N HIS A 525 13.37 1.18 -8.60
CA HIS A 525 13.70 2.60 -8.57
C HIS A 525 14.51 3.00 -7.34
N LEU A 526 14.22 2.36 -6.19
CA LEU A 526 14.97 2.57 -4.98
C LEU A 526 16.40 2.04 -5.10
N ALA A 527 16.59 0.86 -5.67
CA ALA A 527 17.89 0.28 -5.94
C ALA A 527 18.70 1.12 -6.94
N ALA A 528 18.06 1.53 -8.05
CA ALA A 528 18.67 2.41 -9.04
C ALA A 528 19.11 3.75 -8.42
N PHE A 529 18.27 4.36 -7.61
CA PHE A 529 18.58 5.61 -6.91
C PHE A 529 19.75 5.46 -5.94
N PHE A 530 19.80 4.40 -5.13
CA PHE A 530 20.94 4.17 -4.23
C PHE A 530 22.23 3.91 -5.00
N ASN A 531 22.15 3.16 -6.11
CA ASN A 531 23.30 2.95 -6.98
C ASN A 531 23.84 4.27 -7.56
N VAL A 532 22.96 5.18 -8.00
CA VAL A 532 23.36 6.51 -8.48
C VAL A 532 24.03 7.31 -7.36
N ALA A 533 23.44 7.33 -6.15
CA ALA A 533 24.03 8.03 -5.02
C ALA A 533 25.43 7.50 -4.65
N ILE A 534 25.63 6.18 -4.66
CA ILE A 534 26.92 5.54 -4.43
C ILE A 534 27.89 5.89 -5.56
N LYS A 535 27.47 5.77 -6.83
CA LYS A 535 28.25 6.10 -8.02
C LYS A 535 28.74 7.54 -8.01
N GLN A 536 27.95 8.49 -7.54
CA GLN A 536 28.35 9.89 -7.36
C GLN A 536 29.50 10.03 -6.36
N GLN A 537 29.49 9.28 -5.24
CA GLN A 537 30.56 9.33 -4.25
C GLN A 537 31.83 8.63 -4.75
N VAL A 538 31.70 7.54 -5.50
CA VAL A 538 32.83 6.88 -6.17
C VAL A 538 33.50 7.83 -7.15
N ARG A 539 32.74 8.49 -8.04
CA ARG A 539 33.30 9.50 -8.98
C ARG A 539 34.00 10.66 -8.26
N LYS A 540 33.47 11.05 -7.10
CA LYS A 540 34.08 12.10 -6.27
C LYS A 540 35.43 11.62 -5.70
N PHE A 541 35.46 10.40 -5.18
CA PHE A 541 36.68 9.75 -4.69
C PHE A 541 37.74 9.63 -5.80
N GLU A 542 37.34 9.16 -6.99
CA GLU A 542 38.25 9.05 -8.16
C GLU A 542 38.83 10.38 -8.57
N LYS A 543 38.03 11.44 -8.57
CA LYS A 543 38.48 12.80 -8.88
C LYS A 543 39.48 13.33 -7.86
N GLU A 544 39.27 13.02 -6.58
CA GLU A 544 40.10 13.48 -5.46
C GLU A 544 41.42 12.68 -5.36
N ASN A 545 41.38 11.37 -5.64
CA ASN A 545 42.50 10.44 -5.43
C ASN A 545 43.19 10.01 -6.73
N GLY A 546 42.64 10.32 -7.91
CA GLY A 546 43.20 9.92 -9.20
C GLY A 546 43.20 8.42 -9.50
N ARG A 547 42.43 7.65 -8.73
CA ARG A 547 42.27 6.19 -8.90
C ARG A 547 40.89 5.73 -8.46
N GLU A 548 40.47 4.56 -8.90
CA GLU A 548 39.28 3.88 -8.38
C GLU A 548 39.47 3.45 -6.91
N PRO A 549 38.38 3.41 -6.12
CA PRO A 549 38.42 2.85 -4.76
C PRO A 549 38.67 1.35 -4.79
N ASN A 550 39.44 0.83 -3.82
CA ASN A 550 39.52 -0.61 -3.59
C ASN A 550 38.21 -1.12 -2.94
N GLU A 551 38.08 -2.44 -2.74
CA GLU A 551 36.86 -3.04 -2.22
C GLU A 551 36.48 -2.52 -0.82
N GLU A 552 37.43 -2.33 0.08
CA GLU A 552 37.20 -1.80 1.44
C GLU A 552 36.75 -0.34 1.37
N GLU A 553 37.42 0.50 0.61
CA GLU A 553 37.04 1.89 0.37
C GLU A 553 35.67 2.00 -0.31
N TYR A 554 35.36 1.09 -1.24
CA TYR A 554 34.05 1.05 -1.87
C TYR A 554 32.95 0.72 -0.85
N GLN A 555 33.13 -0.25 0.03
CA GLN A 555 32.17 -0.59 1.08
C GLN A 555 31.98 0.57 2.08
N GLU A 556 33.04 1.29 2.42
CA GLU A 556 32.95 2.50 3.25
C GLU A 556 32.16 3.61 2.55
N LEU A 557 32.43 3.89 1.29
CA LEU A 557 31.70 4.88 0.48
C LEU A 557 30.23 4.53 0.35
N LYS A 558 29.91 3.25 0.12
CA LYS A 558 28.55 2.74 0.06
C LYS A 558 27.84 2.95 1.40
N ALA A 559 28.44 2.54 2.49
CA ALA A 559 27.85 2.71 3.84
C ALA A 559 27.64 4.19 4.16
N TRP A 560 28.61 5.04 3.81
CA TRP A 560 28.52 6.48 3.99
C TRP A 560 27.38 7.08 3.14
N ALA A 561 27.27 6.72 1.86
CA ALA A 561 26.21 7.21 0.98
C ALA A 561 24.83 6.83 1.50
N LEU A 562 24.62 5.56 1.87
CA LEU A 562 23.34 5.07 2.42
C LEU A 562 22.93 5.78 3.72
N ASN A 563 23.91 6.17 4.56
CA ASN A 563 23.64 6.90 5.80
C ASN A 563 23.35 8.39 5.59
N ASN A 564 23.84 8.99 4.52
CA ASN A 564 23.77 10.44 4.29
C ASN A 564 22.71 10.85 3.29
N VAL A 565 22.37 9.98 2.31
CA VAL A 565 21.32 10.24 1.33
C VAL A 565 19.99 10.53 2.03
N ARG A 566 19.27 11.56 1.52
CA ARG A 566 18.02 12.03 2.09
C ARG A 566 16.90 11.91 1.09
N GLY A 567 15.75 11.48 1.56
CA GLY A 567 14.60 11.43 0.68
C GLY A 567 13.52 10.44 1.13
N THR A 568 12.67 10.12 0.18
CA THR A 568 11.52 9.24 0.37
C THR A 568 11.28 8.44 -0.90
N VAL A 569 10.90 7.20 -0.77
CA VAL A 569 10.15 6.47 -1.80
C VAL A 569 8.74 6.23 -1.25
N GLN A 570 7.71 6.34 -2.11
CA GLN A 570 6.33 6.22 -1.63
C GLN A 570 6.01 4.79 -1.19
N ALA A 571 6.15 3.80 -2.06
CA ALA A 571 6.10 2.37 -1.77
C ALA A 571 4.84 1.89 -1.00
N ASP A 572 3.73 2.64 -1.03
CA ASP A 572 2.51 2.35 -0.28
C ASP A 572 1.62 1.34 -1.01
N GLN A 573 1.80 0.05 -0.71
CA GLN A 573 1.10 -1.05 -1.37
C GLN A 573 -0.38 -1.15 -0.97
N LEU A 574 -0.71 -0.80 0.27
CA LEU A 574 -2.11 -0.84 0.74
C LEU A 574 -2.94 0.23 0.03
N LYS A 575 -2.40 1.44 -0.12
CA LYS A 575 -3.05 2.51 -0.87
C LYS A 575 -3.25 2.12 -2.34
N GLU A 576 -2.28 1.45 -2.97
CA GLU A 576 -2.42 0.95 -4.34
C GLU A 576 -3.58 -0.02 -4.48
N SER A 577 -3.74 -0.93 -3.52
CA SER A 577 -4.82 -1.91 -3.53
C SER A 577 -6.22 -1.29 -3.42
N MET A 578 -6.37 -0.15 -2.73
CA MET A 578 -7.68 0.46 -2.48
C MET A 578 -8.02 1.65 -3.37
N GLY A 579 -7.03 2.40 -3.86
CA GLY A 579 -7.24 3.69 -4.53
C GLY A 579 -6.73 3.80 -5.97
N GLN A 580 -5.60 3.18 -6.32
CA GLN A 580 -4.94 3.40 -7.62
C GLN A 580 -4.93 2.18 -8.55
N ASN A 581 -4.98 0.95 -8.04
CA ASN A 581 -4.90 -0.30 -8.82
C ASN A 581 -3.62 -0.46 -9.68
N THR A 582 -2.48 0.02 -9.18
CA THR A 582 -1.18 -0.09 -9.86
C THR A 582 -0.25 -1.11 -9.19
N LEU A 583 -0.79 -2.12 -8.53
CA LEU A 583 -0.01 -3.25 -8.01
C LEU A 583 0.59 -4.05 -9.18
N VAL A 584 1.90 -4.24 -9.14
CA VAL A 584 2.63 -5.11 -10.07
C VAL A 584 2.54 -6.57 -9.61
N PHE A 585 2.57 -6.78 -8.29
CA PHE A 585 2.43 -8.08 -7.64
C PHE A 585 1.14 -8.14 -6.84
N ASN A 586 0.69 -9.34 -6.49
CA ASN A 586 -0.39 -9.49 -5.53
C ASN A 586 0.00 -8.86 -4.17
N LEU A 587 -1.01 -8.52 -3.37
CA LEU A 587 -0.80 -7.75 -2.15
C LEU A 587 0.13 -8.48 -1.15
N ASP A 588 -0.01 -9.80 -1.00
CA ASP A 588 0.82 -10.57 -0.06
C ASP A 588 2.31 -10.51 -0.44
N THR A 589 2.63 -10.71 -1.73
CA THR A 589 4.00 -10.57 -2.24
C THR A 589 4.52 -9.16 -2.04
N ALA A 590 3.71 -8.16 -2.38
CA ALA A 590 4.07 -6.75 -2.23
C ALA A 590 4.38 -6.38 -0.76
N LEU A 591 3.59 -6.88 0.20
CA LEU A 591 3.82 -6.66 1.63
C LEU A 591 5.08 -7.38 2.14
N ARG A 592 5.38 -8.59 1.64
CA ARG A 592 6.63 -9.29 1.95
C ARG A 592 7.85 -8.54 1.44
N MET A 593 7.81 -8.06 0.20
CA MET A 593 8.87 -7.22 -0.37
C MET A 593 9.07 -5.93 0.43
N MET A 594 7.99 -5.29 0.91
CA MET A 594 8.09 -4.14 1.82
C MET A 594 8.81 -4.50 3.12
N SER A 595 8.52 -5.67 3.68
CA SER A 595 9.18 -6.15 4.89
C SER A 595 10.68 -6.40 4.66
N ASP A 596 11.07 -6.94 3.50
CA ASP A 596 12.47 -7.13 3.12
C ASP A 596 13.20 -5.78 2.99
N VAL A 597 12.56 -4.78 2.38
CA VAL A 597 13.12 -3.42 2.28
C VAL A 597 13.25 -2.77 3.66
N ALA A 598 12.25 -2.91 4.53
CA ALA A 598 12.31 -2.38 5.90
C ALA A 598 13.48 -3.01 6.68
N GLU A 599 13.67 -4.33 6.55
CA GLU A 599 14.79 -5.07 7.14
C GLU A 599 16.13 -4.57 6.59
N TYR A 600 16.26 -4.38 5.28
CA TYR A 600 17.45 -3.82 4.65
C TYR A 600 17.81 -2.43 5.21
N TYR A 601 16.81 -1.57 5.41
CA TYR A 601 17.02 -0.24 6.01
C TYR A 601 17.53 -0.32 7.45
N VAL A 602 16.98 -1.23 8.25
CA VAL A 602 17.40 -1.45 9.63
C VAL A 602 18.82 -2.00 9.69
N GLN A 603 19.13 -3.02 8.87
CA GLN A 603 20.45 -3.66 8.82
C GLN A 603 21.55 -2.71 8.34
N ASN A 604 21.28 -1.87 7.34
CA ASN A 604 22.24 -0.90 6.79
C ASN A 604 22.17 0.47 7.49
N ASN A 605 21.38 0.59 8.57
CA ASN A 605 21.26 1.82 9.38
C ASN A 605 20.92 3.06 8.55
N ILE A 606 20.06 2.92 7.52
CA ILE A 606 19.61 4.03 6.66
C ILE A 606 18.65 4.91 7.47
N ARG A 607 19.08 6.13 7.80
CA ARG A 607 18.37 6.98 8.77
C ARG A 607 17.64 8.18 8.17
N ASN A 608 18.13 8.68 7.06
CA ASN A 608 17.69 9.96 6.49
C ASN A 608 16.81 9.78 5.24
N HIS A 609 16.64 8.55 4.78
CA HIS A 609 15.74 8.19 3.70
C HIS A 609 14.55 7.39 4.24
N TYR A 610 13.34 7.75 3.83
CA TYR A 610 12.11 7.05 4.22
C TYR A 610 11.79 5.97 3.18
N PHE A 611 11.52 4.75 3.63
CA PHE A 611 11.21 3.64 2.72
C PHE A 611 9.71 3.50 2.44
N VAL A 612 8.89 4.24 3.14
CA VAL A 612 7.46 4.33 2.88
C VAL A 612 6.95 5.75 3.12
N SER A 613 6.07 6.22 2.25
CA SER A 613 5.24 7.40 2.46
C SER A 613 3.79 6.98 2.39
N ILE A 614 3.18 6.81 3.56
CA ILE A 614 1.81 6.33 3.71
C ILE A 614 0.87 7.41 3.21
N SER A 615 0.12 7.09 2.15
CA SER A 615 -0.45 8.10 1.29
C SER A 615 -1.98 8.13 1.32
N GLY A 616 -2.53 9.18 1.92
CA GLY A 616 -3.94 9.56 1.84
C GLY A 616 -4.27 10.39 0.60
N TYR A 617 -3.30 11.09 0.03
CA TYR A 617 -3.51 11.95 -1.14
C TYR A 617 -4.28 11.24 -2.26
N HIS A 618 -3.81 10.07 -2.68
CA HIS A 618 -4.44 9.31 -3.77
C HIS A 618 -5.83 8.76 -3.39
N ILE A 619 -6.05 8.46 -2.11
CA ILE A 619 -7.35 8.05 -1.59
C ILE A 619 -8.36 9.20 -1.70
N ALA A 620 -7.95 10.41 -1.34
CA ALA A 620 -8.74 11.63 -1.50
C ALA A 620 -9.00 11.96 -2.98
N GLU A 621 -7.97 11.90 -3.83
CA GLU A 621 -8.12 12.16 -5.27
C GLU A 621 -8.99 11.10 -5.97
N ALA A 622 -9.05 9.86 -5.45
CA ALA A 622 -9.98 8.82 -5.90
C ALA A 622 -11.43 9.06 -5.47
N GLY A 623 -11.68 9.98 -4.51
CA GLY A 623 -13.03 10.37 -4.12
C GLY A 623 -13.34 10.37 -2.65
N ALA A 624 -12.44 9.93 -1.79
CA ALA A 624 -12.68 9.92 -0.35
C ALA A 624 -12.83 11.35 0.23
N ASN A 625 -13.71 11.48 1.20
CA ASN A 625 -13.81 12.68 2.02
C ASN A 625 -12.61 12.81 2.99
N PRO A 626 -12.40 13.98 3.63
CA PRO A 626 -11.24 14.20 4.51
C PRO A 626 -11.11 13.18 5.65
N ILE A 627 -12.22 12.79 6.27
CA ILE A 627 -12.22 11.85 7.40
C ILE A 627 -11.82 10.44 6.93
N THR A 628 -12.40 9.97 5.84
CA THR A 628 -12.07 8.67 5.24
C THR A 628 -10.62 8.64 4.75
N GLN A 629 -10.14 9.73 4.13
CA GLN A 629 -8.71 9.88 3.80
C GLN A 629 -7.83 9.63 5.02
N ALA A 630 -8.07 10.35 6.11
CA ALA A 630 -7.26 10.25 7.32
C ALA A 630 -7.36 8.87 7.98
N ALA A 631 -8.57 8.31 8.07
CA ALA A 631 -8.81 7.00 8.68
C ALA A 631 -8.09 5.87 7.92
N LEU A 632 -8.25 5.82 6.60
CA LEU A 632 -7.60 4.78 5.78
C LEU A 632 -6.08 4.93 5.77
N THR A 633 -5.57 6.16 5.76
CA THR A 633 -4.13 6.41 5.80
C THR A 633 -3.53 5.98 7.14
N LEU A 634 -4.13 6.35 8.26
CA LEU A 634 -3.66 5.95 9.59
C LEU A 634 -3.76 4.44 9.79
N SER A 635 -4.85 3.82 9.35
CA SER A 635 -5.01 2.37 9.44
C SER A 635 -3.96 1.62 8.62
N ASN A 636 -3.59 2.12 7.43
CA ASN A 636 -2.49 1.56 6.63
C ASN A 636 -1.16 1.65 7.38
N GLY A 637 -0.87 2.79 8.01
CA GLY A 637 0.33 2.96 8.82
C GLY A 637 0.40 2.00 9.99
N LEU A 638 -0.69 1.83 10.73
CA LEU A 638 -0.80 0.86 11.83
C LEU A 638 -0.63 -0.58 11.33
N THR A 639 -1.16 -0.89 10.14
CA THR A 639 -0.97 -2.18 9.48
C THR A 639 0.51 -2.45 9.18
N TYR A 640 1.23 -1.47 8.68
CA TYR A 640 2.67 -1.59 8.44
C TYR A 640 3.47 -1.76 9.73
N VAL A 641 3.05 -1.14 10.83
CA VAL A 641 3.68 -1.38 12.15
C VAL A 641 3.52 -2.83 12.56
N GLU A 642 2.31 -3.38 12.48
CA GLU A 642 2.05 -4.79 12.80
C GLU A 642 2.81 -5.74 11.88
N LEU A 643 2.84 -5.44 10.59
CA LEU A 643 3.57 -6.23 9.58
C LEU A 643 5.06 -6.33 9.89
N PHE A 644 5.71 -5.21 10.18
CA PHE A 644 7.16 -5.19 10.42
C PHE A 644 7.51 -5.73 11.82
N LYS A 645 6.64 -5.56 12.80
CA LYS A 645 6.77 -6.24 14.11
C LYS A 645 6.64 -7.76 13.97
N ALA A 646 5.71 -8.24 13.16
CA ALA A 646 5.56 -9.67 12.87
C ALA A 646 6.82 -10.26 12.21
N ARG A 647 7.55 -9.45 11.45
CA ARG A 647 8.88 -9.79 10.89
C ARG A 647 10.00 -9.80 11.96
N GLY A 648 9.72 -9.37 13.19
CA GLY A 648 10.71 -9.27 14.28
C GLY A 648 11.52 -7.97 14.29
N LEU A 649 11.10 -6.95 13.54
CA LEU A 649 11.80 -5.66 13.52
C LEU A 649 11.40 -4.80 14.73
N ASP A 650 12.38 -4.11 15.28
CA ASP A 650 12.20 -3.17 16.39
C ASP A 650 11.53 -1.87 15.90
N PRO A 651 10.35 -1.48 16.44
CA PRO A 651 9.64 -0.28 16.03
C PRO A 651 10.47 1.00 16.13
N ASP A 652 11.31 1.16 17.15
CA ASP A 652 12.17 2.33 17.30
C ASP A 652 13.22 2.47 16.18
N LYS A 653 13.53 1.36 15.48
CA LYS A 653 14.48 1.36 14.37
C LYS A 653 13.85 1.68 13.04
N PHE A 654 12.62 1.25 12.77
CA PHE A 654 12.00 1.46 11.46
C PHE A 654 11.02 2.65 11.41
N LEU A 655 10.34 2.99 12.50
CA LEU A 655 9.33 4.07 12.49
C LEU A 655 9.89 5.45 12.15
N ARG A 656 11.15 5.70 12.46
CA ARG A 656 11.83 6.94 12.05
C ARG A 656 11.89 7.13 10.53
N ASN A 657 11.72 6.04 9.76
CA ASN A 657 11.73 6.02 8.30
C ASN A 657 10.31 5.99 7.70
N PHE A 658 9.27 6.27 8.51
CA PHE A 658 7.92 6.50 8.04
C PHE A 658 7.73 7.98 7.69
N SER A 659 7.12 8.22 6.55
CA SER A 659 6.62 9.50 6.09
C SER A 659 5.13 9.38 5.78
N TRP A 660 4.41 10.49 5.78
CA TRP A 660 2.98 10.53 5.54
C TRP A 660 2.67 11.54 4.45
N PHE A 661 1.59 11.32 3.73
CA PHE A 661 1.22 12.17 2.62
C PHE A 661 -0.31 12.35 2.57
N PHE A 662 -0.79 13.58 2.76
CA PHE A 662 -2.21 13.90 2.71
C PHE A 662 -2.52 14.92 1.60
N SER A 663 -3.79 14.93 1.17
CA SER A 663 -4.38 15.97 0.34
C SER A 663 -5.05 17.02 1.23
N ASN A 664 -5.00 18.27 0.79
CA ASN A 664 -5.86 19.33 1.34
C ASN A 664 -6.80 19.86 0.26
N GLY A 665 -8.09 19.74 0.52
CA GLY A 665 -9.16 20.37 -0.26
C GLY A 665 -9.68 21.66 0.38
N MET A 666 -10.96 21.95 0.15
CA MET A 666 -11.60 23.19 0.60
C MET A 666 -12.51 22.98 1.84
N ASP A 667 -12.79 21.74 2.22
CA ASP A 667 -13.67 21.43 3.36
C ASP A 667 -13.00 21.75 4.69
N PRO A 668 -13.75 22.13 5.74
CA PRO A 668 -13.19 22.59 7.01
C PRO A 668 -12.38 21.52 7.75
N GLU A 669 -12.71 20.24 7.56
CA GLU A 669 -12.00 19.12 8.18
C GLU A 669 -10.52 19.07 7.77
N TYR A 670 -10.19 19.55 6.57
CA TYR A 670 -8.80 19.62 6.12
C TYR A 670 -7.93 20.52 7.00
N ALA A 671 -8.50 21.49 7.68
CA ALA A 671 -7.77 22.36 8.61
C ALA A 671 -7.24 21.61 9.85
N VAL A 672 -7.74 20.41 10.15
CA VAL A 672 -7.42 19.67 11.39
C VAL A 672 -6.88 18.25 11.14
N ILE A 673 -6.76 17.81 9.89
CA ILE A 673 -6.32 16.44 9.57
C ILE A 673 -4.95 16.12 10.16
N GLY A 674 -3.98 17.00 10.03
CA GLY A 674 -2.63 16.78 10.54
C GLY A 674 -2.60 16.74 12.07
N ARG A 675 -3.38 17.60 12.73
CA ARG A 675 -3.53 17.64 14.19
C ARG A 675 -4.06 16.31 14.73
N VAL A 676 -5.16 15.84 14.14
CA VAL A 676 -5.80 14.58 14.53
C VAL A 676 -4.88 13.40 14.24
N ALA A 677 -4.26 13.37 13.07
CA ALA A 677 -3.35 12.29 12.69
C ALA A 677 -2.16 12.17 13.66
N ARG A 678 -1.53 13.31 14.00
CA ARG A 678 -0.42 13.35 14.96
C ARG A 678 -0.86 12.84 16.33
N ARG A 679 -2.03 13.25 16.81
CA ARG A 679 -2.55 12.90 18.13
C ARG A 679 -2.87 11.40 18.23
N ILE A 680 -3.65 10.83 17.30
CA ILE A 680 -3.95 9.40 17.27
C ILE A 680 -2.66 8.57 17.18
N TRP A 681 -1.76 8.94 16.27
CA TRP A 681 -0.52 8.22 16.06
C TRP A 681 0.37 8.22 17.32
N SER A 682 0.59 9.38 17.91
CA SER A 682 1.48 9.52 19.06
C SER A 682 0.98 8.75 20.29
N ILE A 683 -0.34 8.79 20.54
CA ILE A 683 -0.98 8.03 21.63
C ILE A 683 -0.80 6.53 21.37
N ALA A 684 -1.14 6.05 20.15
CA ALA A 684 -0.99 4.65 19.80
C ALA A 684 0.46 4.17 19.94
N MET A 685 1.42 4.92 19.40
CA MET A 685 2.84 4.55 19.43
C MET A 685 3.38 4.49 20.85
N ARG A 686 2.96 5.39 21.74
CA ARG A 686 3.40 5.41 23.13
C ARG A 686 2.71 4.32 23.97
N ASP A 687 1.38 4.26 23.91
CA ASP A 687 0.57 3.50 24.89
C ASP A 687 0.40 2.02 24.50
N ILE A 688 0.43 1.70 23.21
CA ILE A 688 0.27 0.31 22.70
C ILE A 688 1.63 -0.29 22.32
N TYR A 689 2.44 0.47 21.60
CA TYR A 689 3.69 -0.05 21.03
C TYR A 689 4.94 0.25 21.86
N GLY A 690 4.84 1.10 22.91
CA GLY A 690 5.95 1.44 23.79
C GLY A 690 7.11 2.17 23.10
N VAL A 691 6.84 2.85 22.00
CA VAL A 691 7.84 3.47 21.13
C VAL A 691 8.35 4.76 21.72
N GLY A 692 9.65 5.03 21.56
CA GLY A 692 10.29 6.26 21.99
C GLY A 692 9.83 7.50 21.23
N HIS A 693 10.19 8.67 21.76
CA HIS A 693 9.75 10.00 21.29
C HIS A 693 9.80 10.19 19.76
N ARG A 694 10.85 9.68 19.10
CA ARG A 694 11.02 9.86 17.64
C ARG A 694 10.02 9.08 16.79
N GLY A 695 9.63 7.88 17.22
CA GLY A 695 8.64 7.07 16.51
C GLY A 695 7.20 7.53 16.75
N GLN A 696 6.97 8.31 17.83
CA GLN A 696 5.68 8.96 18.11
C GLN A 696 5.41 10.16 17.19
N GLN A 697 6.42 10.70 16.51
CA GLN A 697 6.31 11.89 15.64
C GLN A 697 5.78 11.51 14.25
N LEU A 698 4.58 11.93 13.90
CA LEU A 698 4.02 11.81 12.54
C LEU A 698 4.42 13.03 11.71
N LYS A 699 5.31 12.81 10.73
CA LYS A 699 5.78 13.84 9.80
C LYS A 699 5.09 13.65 8.46
N TYR A 700 4.44 14.71 7.96
CA TYR A 700 3.64 14.58 6.75
C TYR A 700 3.91 15.67 5.73
N HIS A 701 3.74 15.28 4.49
CA HIS A 701 3.66 16.14 3.32
C HIS A 701 2.21 16.42 2.98
N ILE A 702 1.90 17.62 2.55
CA ILE A 702 0.62 17.99 1.94
C ILE A 702 0.82 18.32 0.47
N GLN A 703 -0.10 17.85 -0.35
CA GLN A 703 -0.34 18.38 -1.68
C GLN A 703 -1.74 18.98 -1.72
N SER A 704 -1.90 20.16 -2.31
CA SER A 704 -3.22 20.73 -2.58
C SER A 704 -4.02 19.81 -3.50
N SER A 705 -5.34 19.72 -3.29
CA SER A 705 -6.19 18.76 -4.01
C SER A 705 -6.33 19.14 -5.48
N GLY A 706 -6.00 18.20 -6.37
CA GLY A 706 -6.24 18.30 -7.81
C GLY A 706 -7.73 18.28 -8.16
N ARG A 707 -8.54 17.52 -7.40
CA ARG A 707 -10.00 17.44 -7.60
C ARG A 707 -10.72 18.76 -7.41
N SER A 708 -10.18 19.68 -6.63
CA SER A 708 -10.76 21.00 -6.40
C SER A 708 -10.45 22.00 -7.54
N LEU A 709 -9.60 21.63 -8.49
CA LEU A 709 -9.22 22.48 -9.60
C LEU A 709 -10.18 22.32 -10.78
N HIS A 710 -10.51 23.44 -11.42
CA HIS A 710 -11.41 23.47 -12.55
C HIS A 710 -10.66 23.83 -13.83
N ALA A 711 -10.96 23.14 -14.92
CA ALA A 711 -10.40 23.45 -16.24
C ALA A 711 -11.00 24.74 -16.83
N GLN A 712 -12.27 25.02 -16.50
CA GLN A 712 -12.92 26.30 -16.85
C GLN A 712 -12.54 27.35 -15.82
N GLU A 713 -12.31 28.58 -16.28
CA GLU A 713 -11.89 29.72 -15.41
C GLU A 713 -10.66 29.34 -14.55
N PHE A 714 -9.72 28.62 -15.17
CA PHE A 714 -8.59 27.98 -14.48
C PHE A 714 -7.70 28.97 -13.71
N THR A 715 -7.74 30.27 -14.03
CA THR A 715 -7.02 31.31 -13.28
C THR A 715 -7.47 31.42 -11.82
N PHE A 716 -8.72 31.02 -11.50
CA PHE A 716 -9.20 30.99 -10.12
C PHE A 716 -8.64 29.83 -9.32
N ASN A 717 -7.96 28.89 -9.94
CA ASN A 717 -7.32 27.78 -9.24
C ASN A 717 -6.19 28.25 -8.30
N ASP A 718 -5.49 29.35 -8.63
CA ASP A 718 -4.48 29.91 -7.74
C ASP A 718 -5.08 30.38 -6.41
N TYR A 719 -6.29 30.91 -6.39
CA TYR A 719 -7.00 31.27 -5.16
C TYR A 719 -7.37 30.02 -4.35
N ARG A 720 -7.85 28.95 -5.00
CA ARG A 720 -8.14 27.68 -4.33
C ARG A 720 -6.90 27.06 -3.72
N THR A 721 -5.83 26.97 -4.50
CA THR A 721 -4.53 26.47 -4.06
C THR A 721 -3.96 27.26 -2.89
N THR A 722 -4.13 28.60 -2.90
CA THR A 722 -3.69 29.48 -1.80
C THR A 722 -4.40 29.14 -0.49
N LEU A 723 -5.72 28.95 -0.52
CA LEU A 723 -6.49 28.61 0.69
C LEU A 723 -6.14 27.20 1.22
N GLN A 724 -5.94 26.24 0.34
CA GLN A 724 -5.50 24.90 0.70
C GLN A 724 -4.09 24.90 1.30
N ALA A 725 -3.19 25.68 0.74
CA ALA A 725 -1.84 25.89 1.26
C ALA A 725 -1.86 26.58 2.65
N LEU A 726 -2.78 27.50 2.86
CA LEU A 726 -2.96 28.14 4.17
C LEU A 726 -3.33 27.13 5.25
N TYR A 727 -4.26 26.20 4.99
CA TYR A 727 -4.57 25.11 5.93
C TYR A 727 -3.33 24.28 6.27
N ALA A 728 -2.57 23.89 5.25
CA ALA A 728 -1.36 23.08 5.44
C ALA A 728 -0.31 23.76 6.32
N LEU A 729 -0.07 25.05 6.06
CA LEU A 729 0.92 25.84 6.80
C LEU A 729 0.47 26.15 8.23
N ALA A 730 -0.81 26.43 8.42
CA ALA A 730 -1.37 26.71 9.74
C ALA A 730 -1.41 25.46 10.64
N ASP A 731 -1.51 24.26 10.03
CA ASP A 731 -1.44 22.95 10.73
C ASP A 731 -0.02 22.37 10.80
N ASN A 732 1.01 23.16 10.51
CA ASN A 732 2.42 22.74 10.61
C ASN A 732 2.79 21.50 9.75
N ALA A 733 2.31 21.44 8.51
CA ALA A 733 2.78 20.46 7.54
C ALA A 733 4.31 20.56 7.36
N ASN A 734 4.98 19.41 7.31
CA ASN A 734 6.45 19.39 7.24
C ASN A 734 6.98 19.73 5.83
N SER A 735 6.18 19.49 4.81
CA SER A 735 6.45 19.94 3.45
C SER A 735 5.14 20.11 2.66
N LEU A 736 5.17 20.96 1.65
CA LEU A 736 4.00 21.35 0.88
C LEU A 736 4.32 21.39 -0.62
N HIS A 737 3.41 20.81 -1.40
CA HIS A 737 3.27 21.01 -2.84
C HIS A 737 1.99 21.80 -3.11
N THR A 738 2.11 22.86 -3.87
CA THR A 738 1.00 23.65 -4.38
C THR A 738 0.81 23.37 -5.87
N ASN A 739 -0.36 22.87 -6.26
CA ASN A 739 -0.67 22.60 -7.65
C ASN A 739 -0.70 23.91 -8.45
N SER A 740 -0.17 23.86 -9.65
CA SER A 740 -0.28 24.98 -10.59
C SER A 740 -1.70 25.10 -11.14
N ARG A 741 -2.12 26.30 -11.50
CA ARG A 741 -3.50 26.55 -11.99
C ARG A 741 -3.90 25.73 -13.21
N ASP A 742 -2.93 25.37 -14.06
CA ASP A 742 -3.12 24.58 -15.27
C ASP A 742 -3.07 23.04 -15.06
N GLU A 743 -2.84 22.57 -13.83
CA GLU A 743 -2.87 21.15 -13.45
C GLU A 743 -4.16 20.45 -13.88
N ALA A 744 -5.28 21.19 -13.94
CA ALA A 744 -6.58 20.64 -14.29
C ALA A 744 -6.68 20.10 -15.73
N PHE A 745 -5.74 20.45 -16.63
CA PHE A 745 -5.81 20.08 -18.06
C PHE A 745 -4.47 19.77 -18.71
N GLY A 746 -3.33 19.93 -17.99
CA GLY A 746 -2.04 19.66 -18.61
C GLY A 746 -0.86 19.71 -17.66
N THR A 747 0.32 19.51 -18.23
CA THR A 747 1.60 19.67 -17.52
C THR A 747 1.86 21.16 -17.29
N PRO A 748 2.23 21.58 -16.08
CA PRO A 748 2.46 22.96 -15.73
C PRO A 748 3.54 23.64 -16.56
N THR A 749 3.27 24.90 -16.98
CA THR A 749 4.25 25.76 -17.64
C THR A 749 5.25 26.33 -16.62
N GLU A 750 6.32 26.97 -17.08
CA GLU A 750 7.27 27.66 -16.20
C GLU A 750 6.61 28.81 -15.44
N GLU A 751 5.72 29.55 -16.09
CA GLU A 751 4.97 30.67 -15.50
C GLU A 751 4.08 30.14 -14.35
N THR A 752 3.25 29.15 -14.62
CA THR A 752 2.29 28.63 -13.63
C THR A 752 2.96 27.91 -12.45
N VAL A 753 4.09 27.25 -12.68
CA VAL A 753 4.93 26.69 -11.60
C VAL A 753 5.52 27.81 -10.74
N ARG A 754 5.99 28.90 -11.34
CA ARG A 754 6.50 30.06 -10.61
C ARG A 754 5.42 30.67 -9.72
N ASP A 755 4.19 30.80 -10.23
CA ASP A 755 3.05 31.32 -9.46
C ASP A 755 2.73 30.40 -8.28
N SER A 756 2.73 29.08 -8.48
CA SER A 756 2.49 28.12 -7.41
C SER A 756 3.58 28.12 -6.33
N ILE A 757 4.84 28.40 -6.68
CA ILE A 757 5.91 28.63 -5.71
C ILE A 757 5.68 29.94 -4.95
N ALA A 758 5.30 31.00 -5.66
CA ALA A 758 5.02 32.32 -5.08
C ALA A 758 3.92 32.26 -4.02
N ILE A 759 2.88 31.42 -4.21
CA ILE A 759 1.85 31.17 -3.19
C ILE A 759 2.47 30.77 -1.85
N GLN A 760 3.38 29.79 -1.86
CA GLN A 760 4.04 29.33 -0.63
C GLN A 760 4.95 30.41 -0.03
N MET A 761 5.66 31.15 -0.86
CA MET A 761 6.54 32.24 -0.41
C MET A 761 5.74 33.38 0.25
N ILE A 762 4.64 33.82 -0.36
CA ILE A 762 3.76 34.86 0.18
C ILE A 762 3.19 34.41 1.53
N LEU A 763 2.63 33.20 1.59
CA LEU A 763 2.07 32.68 2.83
C LEU A 763 3.12 32.53 3.94
N SER A 764 4.34 32.07 3.60
CA SER A 764 5.37 31.80 4.61
C SER A 764 6.14 33.04 5.04
N LYS A 765 6.28 34.06 4.19
CA LYS A 765 7.14 35.21 4.45
C LYS A 765 6.39 36.53 4.62
N GLU A 766 5.21 36.66 4.06
CA GLU A 766 4.46 37.92 4.05
C GLU A 766 3.17 37.84 4.88
N TYR A 767 2.56 36.64 5.01
CA TYR A 767 1.35 36.46 5.78
C TYR A 767 1.65 36.34 7.29
N GLY A 768 1.58 37.46 8.01
CA GLY A 768 2.08 37.61 9.37
C GLY A 768 1.50 36.63 10.41
N LEU A 769 0.29 36.10 10.23
CA LEU A 769 -0.27 35.12 11.17
C LEU A 769 0.55 33.84 11.27
N LEU A 770 1.23 33.44 10.19
CA LEU A 770 2.07 32.23 10.15
C LEU A 770 3.47 32.43 10.78
N ALA A 771 3.78 33.61 11.28
CA ALA A 771 4.91 33.81 12.21
C ALA A 771 4.68 33.11 13.57
N ASN A 772 3.42 32.88 13.94
CA ASN A 772 3.08 32.01 15.08
C ASN A 772 3.17 30.52 14.67
N GLU A 773 3.73 29.70 15.57
CA GLU A 773 3.93 28.27 15.34
C GLU A 773 2.66 27.41 15.55
N ASN A 774 1.66 27.97 16.27
CA ASN A 774 0.43 27.27 16.60
C ASN A 774 -0.85 28.11 16.39
N PRO A 775 -1.04 28.75 15.22
CA PRO A 775 -2.13 29.72 14.99
C PRO A 775 -3.53 29.11 15.10
N MET A 776 -3.67 27.79 14.96
CA MET A 776 -4.95 27.10 15.06
C MET A 776 -5.34 26.74 16.51
N GLN A 777 -4.44 26.85 17.47
CA GLN A 777 -4.71 26.54 18.88
C GLN A 777 -5.56 27.64 19.53
N GLY A 778 -6.38 27.25 20.50
CA GLY A 778 -7.25 28.17 21.25
C GLY A 778 -8.55 28.56 20.52
N SER A 779 -8.74 28.13 19.27
CA SER A 779 -10.00 28.29 18.55
C SER A 779 -11.00 27.22 18.97
N HIS A 780 -12.17 27.63 19.47
CA HIS A 780 -13.25 26.70 19.81
C HIS A 780 -13.68 25.83 18.62
N LEU A 781 -13.72 26.41 17.41
CA LEU A 781 -14.03 25.66 16.18
C LEU A 781 -12.98 24.61 15.87
N SER A 782 -11.71 24.96 15.95
CA SER A 782 -10.60 24.03 15.70
C SER A 782 -10.61 22.87 16.68
N THR A 783 -10.83 23.15 17.98
CA THR A 783 -10.95 22.13 19.02
C THR A 783 -12.12 21.19 18.74
N TRP A 784 -13.31 21.74 18.48
CA TRP A 784 -14.49 20.95 18.18
C TRP A 784 -14.33 20.07 16.95
N LEU A 785 -13.77 20.62 15.84
CA LEU A 785 -13.48 19.83 14.62
C LEU A 785 -12.48 18.72 14.92
N THR A 786 -11.42 19.01 15.66
CA THR A 786 -10.39 18.03 16.02
C THR A 786 -10.99 16.83 16.77
N GLU A 787 -11.87 17.09 17.75
CA GLU A 787 -12.56 16.03 18.51
C GLU A 787 -13.52 15.23 17.65
N LYS A 788 -14.31 15.89 16.79
CA LYS A 788 -15.28 15.21 15.93
C LYS A 788 -14.62 14.38 14.85
N VAL A 789 -13.60 14.92 14.18
CA VAL A 789 -12.84 14.19 13.14
C VAL A 789 -12.12 13.00 13.75
N GLU A 790 -11.54 13.15 14.94
CA GLU A 790 -10.90 12.04 15.65
C GLU A 790 -11.89 10.92 15.95
N GLU A 791 -13.06 11.22 16.54
CA GLU A 791 -14.04 10.20 16.89
C GLU A 791 -14.58 9.46 15.65
N GLU A 792 -14.79 10.18 14.54
CA GLU A 792 -15.22 9.54 13.28
C GLU A 792 -14.13 8.63 12.69
N ILE A 793 -12.85 9.00 12.80
CA ILE A 793 -11.73 8.14 12.42
C ILE A 793 -11.73 6.87 13.26
N LEU A 794 -11.87 6.98 14.58
CA LEU A 794 -11.90 5.83 15.49
C LEU A 794 -13.09 4.90 15.18
N ARG A 795 -14.25 5.44 14.79
CA ARG A 795 -15.38 4.65 14.32
C ARG A 795 -15.07 3.85 13.07
N ILE A 796 -14.38 4.45 12.10
CA ILE A 796 -13.96 3.73 10.88
C ILE A 796 -12.96 2.62 11.24
N PHE A 797 -12.07 2.83 12.21
CA PHE A 797 -11.18 1.78 12.72
C PHE A 797 -11.96 0.58 13.28
N GLU A 798 -13.02 0.82 14.06
CA GLU A 798 -13.90 -0.23 14.57
C GLU A 798 -14.67 -0.95 13.46
N GLU A 799 -15.12 -0.22 12.44
CA GLU A 799 -15.79 -0.81 11.28
C GLU A 799 -14.86 -1.74 10.49
N MET A 800 -13.59 -1.36 10.30
CA MET A 800 -12.58 -2.21 9.68
C MET A 800 -12.18 -3.38 10.58
N HIS A 801 -12.08 -3.16 11.90
CA HIS A 801 -11.79 -4.24 12.85
C HIS A 801 -12.82 -5.37 12.74
N ARG A 802 -14.13 -5.06 12.68
CA ARG A 802 -15.19 -6.07 12.52
C ARG A 802 -15.09 -6.88 11.22
N ARG A 803 -14.28 -6.42 10.26
CA ARG A 803 -14.02 -7.08 8.97
C ARG A 803 -12.65 -7.75 8.88
N GLY A 804 -11.94 -7.90 10.02
CA GLY A 804 -10.61 -8.49 10.05
C GLY A 804 -9.46 -7.51 9.80
N GLY A 805 -9.62 -6.25 10.22
CA GLY A 805 -8.63 -5.18 10.04
C GLY A 805 -8.58 -4.67 8.60
N VAL A 806 -7.48 -4.03 8.24
CA VAL A 806 -7.30 -3.46 6.88
C VAL A 806 -7.31 -4.55 5.82
N LEU A 807 -6.59 -5.65 6.05
CA LEU A 807 -6.47 -6.73 5.07
C LEU A 807 -7.81 -7.44 4.84
N GLY A 808 -8.52 -7.83 5.91
CA GLY A 808 -9.85 -8.43 5.79
C GLY A 808 -10.88 -7.48 5.16
N SER A 809 -10.78 -6.18 5.44
CA SER A 809 -11.63 -5.16 4.80
C SER A 809 -11.35 -5.02 3.30
N LEU A 810 -10.11 -5.19 2.85
CA LEU A 810 -9.74 -5.20 1.43
C LEU A 810 -10.34 -6.42 0.70
N GLU A 811 -10.35 -7.58 1.34
CA GLU A 811 -10.93 -8.80 0.75
C GLU A 811 -12.42 -8.66 0.41
N VAL A 812 -13.15 -7.87 1.21
CA VAL A 812 -14.57 -7.57 0.98
C VAL A 812 -14.81 -6.23 0.26
N ASN A 813 -13.75 -5.61 -0.27
CA ASN A 813 -13.76 -4.33 -0.98
C ASN A 813 -14.36 -3.15 -0.17
N TYR A 814 -14.34 -3.20 1.15
CA TYR A 814 -14.93 -2.16 2.01
C TYR A 814 -14.36 -0.77 1.72
N GLN A 815 -13.04 -0.63 1.69
CA GLN A 815 -12.38 0.66 1.46
C GLN A 815 -12.72 1.20 0.06
N ARG A 816 -12.64 0.35 -0.96
CA ARG A 816 -12.93 0.74 -2.34
C ARG A 816 -14.38 1.18 -2.53
N ASN A 817 -15.32 0.41 -2.00
CA ASN A 817 -16.75 0.76 -2.07
C ASN A 817 -17.01 2.09 -1.36
N ARG A 818 -16.43 2.29 -0.17
CA ARG A 818 -16.58 3.54 0.58
C ARG A 818 -16.05 4.74 -0.21
N ILE A 819 -14.84 4.63 -0.81
CA ILE A 819 -14.27 5.70 -1.65
C ILE A 819 -15.18 5.98 -2.85
N GLN A 820 -15.71 4.94 -3.50
CA GLN A 820 -16.61 5.10 -4.64
C GLN A 820 -17.94 5.76 -4.25
N ASP A 821 -18.56 5.32 -3.14
CA ASP A 821 -19.79 5.91 -2.66
C ASP A 821 -19.61 7.39 -2.33
N GLU A 822 -18.53 7.75 -1.65
CA GLU A 822 -18.21 9.13 -1.33
C GLU A 822 -17.90 9.97 -2.59
N SER A 823 -17.25 9.38 -3.60
CA SER A 823 -16.96 10.05 -4.87
C SER A 823 -18.20 10.43 -5.67
N MET A 824 -19.32 9.72 -5.46
CA MET A 824 -20.60 10.00 -6.12
C MET A 824 -21.37 11.15 -5.46
N VAL A 825 -21.01 11.53 -4.26
CA VAL A 825 -21.63 12.65 -3.52
C VAL A 825 -21.00 13.99 -3.92
N TYR A 826 -19.78 13.96 -4.39
CA TYR A 826 -19.00 15.13 -4.81
C TYR A 826 -19.43 15.51 -6.24
#